data_03ea45b84aadc525536a07fe511d3290
#
_entry.id   03ea45b84aadc525536a07fe511d3290
#
_cell.length_a   1.000
_cell.length_b   1.000
_cell.length_c   1.000
_cell.angle_alpha   90.00
_cell.angle_beta   90.00
_cell.angle_gamma   90.00
#
_symmetry.space_group_name_H-M   'P 1'
#
loop_
_entity.id
_entity.type
_entity.pdbx_description
1 polymer ?
#
loop_
_entity_poly.entity_id
_entity_poly.type
_entity_poly.pdbx_seq_one_letter_code
_entity_poly.pdbx_strand_id
1 'polypeptide(L)'
;MDTQSPAQGLVFHMQRGPVQNNGASPWYSTLALGSPGQPLKLAIDSGTNITWVTSTLCPPEKRTHFAGGRFDYRASSTFAFTDCLQRPYSFGPWGTMQVESASDVLTVPTTSALPIQLFLAANYDGEQFKQLDWDGGIGLPCSSAYAEGRCSFVFQDLIGNGQLDPMHPYVAFDWNAKDRTGTCQMGAIDASKTRGPGLFLPWSVYTGLPGVEYIWSTALKSYSVGGQTLANNLSFALDSGSSQFKGDDNLMGQTLALIARGARPDVVLGFAEGEITLGADLYNLLVEEGPQKGETIPQFAPMGLPDLVLVGSLVMEHCYTVYEYQVVQCGYEVYSLAPVGMWLFNRPDGPQIITRSSSRPFNAGPRPVANTKVILPARPFQDTVTRQKSVAGTWKNDYGSVMTLAVTDDRVRGTYQSSTGSTGKYEVTGFQLDVPAATTLSQPVALAIEWHSIGGDPADPSWNWCSGLSGQMSVTPAGDRLELSHLLVASSDFPELAGQGTYIDKLSYQRVDTVALDDLDVAPLAFSPIEDVLNGTWVADNGATLELRVHASGQRRFGHVSGTLSTPAGGVEVSGFTDVNAIASKLALQSVSLTVAKTQASSVSSLCGSLDLQGEVLNLFSMTSCATTLQRSYLATQVAATRFKRNRPAALTTWSRPWNKE
;
A
#
# COMPACT_ATOMS: atom_id res chain seq x y z
N MET A 1 -8.14 44.22 7.45
CA MET A 1 -8.60 42.97 8.07
C MET A 1 -9.36 42.22 6.98
N ASP A 2 -8.66 41.41 6.23
CA ASP A 2 -9.29 40.55 5.21
C ASP A 2 -10.09 39.49 5.94
N THR A 3 -11.40 39.58 5.81
CA THR A 3 -12.29 38.46 6.18
C THR A 3 -12.06 37.36 5.17
N GLN A 4 -11.11 36.43 5.44
CA GLN A 4 -11.03 35.19 4.71
C GLN A 4 -12.40 34.51 4.79
N SER A 5 -12.99 34.22 3.65
CA SER A 5 -14.14 33.34 3.57
C SER A 5 -13.80 32.02 4.27
N PRO A 6 -14.72 31.41 5.04
CA PRO A 6 -14.47 30.13 5.65
C PRO A 6 -14.04 29.13 4.56
N ALA A 7 -13.01 28.34 4.83
CA ALA A 7 -12.52 27.34 3.90
C ALA A 7 -13.69 26.45 3.44
N GLN A 8 -13.96 26.49 2.16
CA GLN A 8 -15.02 25.69 1.56
C GLN A 8 -14.43 24.30 1.29
N GLY A 9 -14.61 23.36 2.24
CA GLY A 9 -14.17 21.99 2.06
C GLY A 9 -14.95 21.26 0.96
N LEU A 10 -14.48 20.06 0.59
CA LEU A 10 -15.16 19.19 -0.34
C LEU A 10 -16.22 18.34 0.37
N VAL A 11 -17.41 18.26 -0.20
CA VAL A 11 -18.53 17.47 0.33
C VAL A 11 -18.80 16.28 -0.59
N PHE A 12 -18.55 15.08 -0.09
CA PHE A 12 -18.91 13.84 -0.72
C PHE A 12 -20.31 13.44 -0.22
N HIS A 13 -21.26 13.39 -1.14
CA HIS A 13 -22.62 12.94 -0.80
C HIS A 13 -22.64 11.42 -0.59
N MET A 14 -23.09 11.01 0.59
CA MET A 14 -23.14 9.60 0.97
C MET A 14 -24.57 9.07 0.85
N GLN A 15 -24.70 7.83 0.47
CA GLN A 15 -25.94 7.07 0.42
C GLN A 15 -25.82 5.82 1.27
N ARG A 16 -26.93 5.43 1.89
CA ARG A 16 -27.00 4.22 2.69
C ARG A 16 -27.67 3.10 1.89
N GLY A 17 -26.91 2.07 1.56
CA GLY A 17 -27.42 0.82 1.04
C GLY A 17 -28.17 -0.01 2.08
N PRO A 18 -28.60 -1.22 1.73
CA PRO A 18 -29.26 -2.14 2.67
C PRO A 18 -28.27 -2.67 3.71
N VAL A 19 -28.76 -2.95 4.92
CA VAL A 19 -28.01 -3.68 5.95
C VAL A 19 -27.99 -5.16 5.59
N GLN A 20 -26.79 -5.74 5.42
CA GLN A 20 -26.62 -7.13 4.97
C GLN A 20 -26.05 -8.07 6.04
N ASN A 21 -25.75 -7.59 7.22
CA ASN A 21 -25.10 -8.33 8.31
C ASN A 21 -23.78 -9.04 7.90
N ASN A 22 -23.09 -8.49 6.92
CA ASN A 22 -21.79 -8.97 6.42
C ASN A 22 -20.60 -8.27 7.08
N GLY A 23 -20.86 -7.34 8.02
CA GLY A 23 -19.87 -6.55 8.72
C GLY A 23 -19.38 -5.31 7.98
N ALA A 24 -19.75 -5.10 6.71
CA ALA A 24 -19.45 -3.88 5.97
C ALA A 24 -20.42 -2.76 6.31
N SER A 25 -19.94 -1.53 6.29
CA SER A 25 -20.79 -0.35 6.36
C SER A 25 -21.73 -0.28 5.15
N PRO A 26 -23.02 0.05 5.32
CA PRO A 26 -23.91 0.26 4.18
C PRO A 26 -23.69 1.63 3.49
N TRP A 27 -22.73 2.43 3.93
CA TRP A 27 -22.52 3.79 3.46
C TRP A 27 -21.47 3.88 2.34
N TYR A 28 -21.83 4.53 1.24
CA TYR A 28 -20.97 4.78 0.10
C TYR A 28 -21.25 6.13 -0.55
N SER A 29 -20.29 6.62 -1.32
CA SER A 29 -20.45 7.76 -2.24
C SER A 29 -20.36 7.23 -3.68
N THR A 30 -21.17 7.76 -4.59
CA THR A 30 -21.03 7.46 -6.02
C THR A 30 -20.08 8.47 -6.63
N LEU A 31 -18.89 8.02 -7.00
CA LEU A 31 -17.82 8.82 -7.61
C LEU A 31 -17.47 8.27 -8.98
N ALA A 32 -16.95 9.11 -9.86
CA ALA A 32 -16.55 8.71 -11.19
C ALA A 32 -15.02 8.52 -11.27
N LEU A 33 -14.60 7.38 -11.82
CA LEU A 33 -13.19 7.02 -12.03
C LEU A 33 -12.92 6.90 -13.53
N GLY A 34 -11.76 7.42 -13.96
CA GLY A 34 -11.32 7.35 -15.35
C GLY A 34 -11.83 8.46 -16.26
N SER A 35 -11.44 8.41 -17.53
CA SER A 35 -11.86 9.34 -18.59
C SER A 35 -12.28 8.60 -19.87
N PRO A 36 -13.60 8.58 -20.23
CA PRO A 36 -14.72 9.18 -19.52
C PRO A 36 -14.97 8.55 -18.14
N GLY A 37 -15.50 9.36 -17.20
CA GLY A 37 -15.73 8.92 -15.82
C GLY A 37 -16.78 7.82 -15.72
N GLN A 38 -16.42 6.72 -15.10
CA GLN A 38 -17.29 5.57 -14.82
C GLN A 38 -17.80 5.68 -13.38
N PRO A 39 -19.12 5.73 -13.14
CA PRO A 39 -19.66 5.86 -11.79
C PRO A 39 -19.47 4.55 -11.00
N LEU A 40 -18.92 4.66 -9.80
CA LEU A 40 -18.66 3.56 -8.87
C LEU A 40 -19.15 3.93 -7.47
N LYS A 41 -19.66 2.95 -6.75
CA LYS A 41 -20.00 3.05 -5.34
C LYS A 41 -18.74 2.85 -4.50
N LEU A 42 -18.22 3.89 -3.90
CA LEU A 42 -16.99 3.86 -3.13
C LEU A 42 -17.27 4.17 -1.66
N ALA A 43 -16.88 3.27 -0.77
CA ALA A 43 -16.82 3.57 0.65
C ALA A 43 -15.70 4.57 0.93
N ILE A 44 -15.91 5.51 1.85
CA ILE A 44 -14.83 6.33 2.42
C ILE A 44 -14.50 5.69 3.76
N ASP A 45 -13.37 4.98 3.81
CA ASP A 45 -13.10 3.93 4.78
C ASP A 45 -11.92 4.27 5.69
N SER A 46 -12.22 4.61 6.95
CA SER A 46 -11.21 4.90 7.97
C SER A 46 -10.57 3.63 8.58
N GLY A 47 -11.04 2.45 8.18
CA GLY A 47 -10.49 1.15 8.56
C GLY A 47 -9.58 0.53 7.50
N THR A 48 -9.19 1.28 6.44
CA THR A 48 -8.22 0.82 5.44
C THR A 48 -7.20 1.91 5.08
N ASN A 49 -6.04 1.47 4.63
CA ASN A 49 -4.95 2.34 4.20
C ASN A 49 -4.72 2.31 2.68
N ILE A 50 -5.65 1.75 1.92
CA ILE A 50 -5.58 1.66 0.46
C ILE A 50 -6.79 2.30 -0.21
N THR A 51 -6.60 2.73 -1.47
CA THR A 51 -7.68 3.02 -2.40
C THR A 51 -7.78 1.88 -3.42
N TRP A 52 -8.95 1.28 -3.58
CA TRP A 52 -9.14 0.11 -4.43
C TRP A 52 -10.51 0.10 -5.10
N VAL A 53 -10.59 -0.57 -6.25
CA VAL A 53 -11.86 -0.78 -6.96
C VAL A 53 -11.96 -2.20 -7.53
N THR A 54 -13.16 -2.74 -7.60
CA THR A 54 -13.47 -3.91 -8.41
C THR A 54 -13.29 -3.55 -9.89
N SER A 55 -12.62 -4.39 -10.64
CA SER A 55 -12.29 -4.09 -12.04
C SER A 55 -12.63 -5.23 -12.99
N THR A 56 -12.55 -4.94 -14.29
CA THR A 56 -12.69 -5.94 -15.35
C THR A 56 -11.51 -6.90 -15.44
N LEU A 57 -10.47 -6.75 -14.62
CA LEU A 57 -9.44 -7.79 -14.39
C LEU A 57 -10.04 -9.02 -13.71
N CYS A 58 -11.07 -8.86 -12.88
CA CYS A 58 -11.75 -9.98 -12.25
C CYS A 58 -12.60 -10.72 -13.29
N PRO A 59 -12.27 -11.99 -13.64
CA PRO A 59 -13.02 -12.76 -14.60
C PRO A 59 -14.48 -12.97 -14.14
N PRO A 60 -15.45 -13.02 -15.05
CA PRO A 60 -16.86 -13.18 -14.67
C PRO A 60 -17.15 -14.41 -13.82
N GLU A 61 -16.46 -15.51 -14.06
CA GLU A 61 -16.60 -16.78 -13.31
C GLU A 61 -16.02 -16.73 -11.88
N LYS A 62 -15.08 -15.82 -11.63
CA LYS A 62 -14.53 -15.55 -10.30
C LYS A 62 -15.25 -14.44 -9.56
N ARG A 63 -16.19 -13.82 -10.20
CA ARG A 63 -17.09 -12.80 -9.71
C ARG A 63 -18.15 -13.42 -8.85
N THR A 64 -17.90 -13.55 -7.58
CA THR A 64 -18.83 -14.30 -6.76
C THR A 64 -20.04 -13.50 -6.30
N HIS A 65 -20.08 -12.11 -6.47
CA HIS A 65 -21.08 -11.43 -5.63
C HIS A 65 -21.33 -9.95 -5.89
N PHE A 66 -20.70 -9.31 -6.85
CA PHE A 66 -21.04 -7.91 -7.10
C PHE A 66 -22.26 -7.79 -8.02
N ALA A 67 -23.37 -7.34 -7.46
CA ALA A 67 -24.47 -6.78 -8.24
C ALA A 67 -24.13 -5.38 -8.77
N GLY A 68 -23.03 -4.77 -8.30
CA GLY A 68 -22.59 -3.42 -8.59
C GLY A 68 -21.77 -3.24 -9.87
N GLY A 69 -21.25 -2.04 -10.04
CA GLY A 69 -20.38 -1.64 -11.13
C GLY A 69 -19.01 -2.29 -11.04
N ARG A 70 -18.30 -2.27 -12.16
CA ARG A 70 -16.88 -2.61 -12.24
C ARG A 70 -16.18 -1.58 -13.07
N PHE A 71 -15.05 -1.17 -12.63
CA PHE A 71 -14.21 -0.28 -13.41
C PHE A 71 -13.65 -1.03 -14.63
N ASP A 72 -14.06 -0.59 -15.83
CA ASP A 72 -13.43 -1.04 -17.07
C ASP A 72 -12.22 -0.17 -17.37
N TYR A 73 -11.05 -0.62 -16.96
CA TYR A 73 -9.80 0.10 -17.15
C TYR A 73 -9.45 0.33 -18.63
N ARG A 74 -9.95 -0.53 -19.55
CA ARG A 74 -9.70 -0.39 -20.99
C ARG A 74 -10.52 0.75 -21.62
N ALA A 75 -11.62 1.14 -20.97
CA ALA A 75 -12.47 2.24 -21.43
C ALA A 75 -11.97 3.61 -20.94
N SER A 76 -10.96 3.66 -20.07
CA SER A 76 -10.37 4.91 -19.59
C SER A 76 -9.14 5.29 -20.39
N SER A 77 -9.13 6.49 -20.96
CA SER A 77 -7.99 7.06 -21.69
C SER A 77 -6.88 7.60 -20.79
N THR A 78 -7.14 7.75 -19.49
CA THR A 78 -6.19 8.24 -18.47
C THR A 78 -5.61 7.13 -17.62
N PHE A 79 -6.08 5.90 -17.84
CA PHE A 79 -5.65 4.73 -17.07
C PHE A 79 -4.22 4.30 -17.42
N ALA A 80 -3.45 3.93 -16.40
CA ALA A 80 -2.16 3.26 -16.57
C ALA A 80 -1.92 2.25 -15.43
N PHE A 81 -1.41 1.06 -15.76
CA PHE A 81 -0.83 0.18 -14.74
C PHE A 81 0.49 0.77 -14.23
N THR A 82 0.73 0.69 -12.93
CA THR A 82 1.99 1.18 -12.34
C THR A 82 3.05 0.10 -12.23
N ASP A 83 2.66 -1.19 -12.10
CA ASP A 83 3.62 -2.29 -11.99
C ASP A 83 3.17 -3.63 -12.59
N CYS A 84 1.93 -3.78 -13.05
CA CYS A 84 1.35 -5.02 -13.66
C CYS A 84 1.59 -6.31 -12.86
N LEU A 85 1.76 -6.22 -11.54
CA LEU A 85 1.97 -7.36 -10.67
C LEU A 85 0.73 -7.62 -9.83
N GLN A 86 0.19 -8.82 -9.91
CA GLN A 86 -0.84 -9.25 -8.98
C GLN A 86 -0.23 -9.61 -7.63
N ARG A 87 -0.82 -9.04 -6.58
CA ARG A 87 -0.41 -9.26 -5.19
C ARG A 87 -1.60 -9.60 -4.33
N PRO A 88 -1.44 -10.47 -3.34
CA PRO A 88 -2.44 -10.64 -2.31
C PRO A 88 -2.47 -9.39 -1.41
N TYR A 89 -3.65 -8.88 -1.15
CA TYR A 89 -3.90 -7.88 -0.13
C TYR A 89 -4.94 -8.44 0.85
N SER A 90 -4.56 -8.53 2.14
CA SER A 90 -5.39 -9.12 3.17
C SER A 90 -6.23 -8.07 3.88
N PHE A 91 -7.52 -8.33 3.99
CA PHE A 91 -8.48 -7.57 4.81
C PHE A 91 -8.78 -8.31 6.12
N GLY A 92 -7.80 -9.01 6.67
CA GLY A 92 -7.98 -9.82 7.87
C GLY A 92 -9.05 -10.88 7.68
N PRO A 93 -10.00 -11.00 8.62
CA PRO A 93 -11.07 -12.02 8.56
C PRO A 93 -12.02 -11.84 7.36
N TRP A 94 -12.00 -10.70 6.67
CA TRP A 94 -12.80 -10.45 5.47
C TRP A 94 -12.34 -11.27 4.26
N GLY A 95 -11.09 -11.69 4.27
CA GLY A 95 -10.49 -12.44 3.19
C GLY A 95 -9.36 -11.67 2.50
N THR A 96 -9.00 -12.13 1.31
CA THR A 96 -7.86 -11.62 0.54
C THR A 96 -8.33 -11.23 -0.86
N MET A 97 -7.83 -10.12 -1.36
CA MET A 97 -7.93 -9.73 -2.77
C MET A 97 -6.61 -10.02 -3.46
N GLN A 98 -6.68 -10.40 -4.75
CA GLN A 98 -5.56 -10.25 -5.65
C GLN A 98 -5.70 -8.88 -6.32
N VAL A 99 -4.71 -8.03 -6.18
CA VAL A 99 -4.76 -6.63 -6.65
C VAL A 99 -3.60 -6.32 -7.58
N GLU A 100 -3.84 -5.43 -8.55
CA GLU A 100 -2.80 -4.83 -9.40
C GLU A 100 -2.76 -3.33 -9.15
N SER A 101 -1.55 -2.76 -9.09
CA SER A 101 -1.37 -1.31 -8.90
C SER A 101 -1.59 -0.56 -10.20
N ALA A 102 -2.32 0.54 -10.12
CA ALA A 102 -2.67 1.37 -11.27
C ALA A 102 -2.77 2.86 -10.89
N SER A 103 -2.84 3.70 -11.90
CA SER A 103 -3.19 5.12 -11.76
C SER A 103 -4.32 5.49 -12.70
N ASP A 104 -5.19 6.37 -12.25
CA ASP A 104 -6.24 6.98 -13.06
C ASP A 104 -6.69 8.29 -12.43
N VAL A 105 -7.76 8.87 -12.93
CA VAL A 105 -8.31 10.14 -12.49
C VAL A 105 -9.63 9.91 -11.75
N LEU A 106 -9.69 10.34 -10.49
CA LEU A 106 -10.91 10.36 -9.68
C LEU A 106 -11.59 11.73 -9.83
N THR A 107 -12.86 11.73 -10.22
CA THR A 107 -13.67 12.95 -10.20
C THR A 107 -14.17 13.22 -8.79
N VAL A 108 -13.66 14.27 -8.17
CA VAL A 108 -14.10 14.69 -6.84
C VAL A 108 -15.16 15.81 -6.94
N PRO A 109 -16.07 15.92 -5.96
CA PRO A 109 -17.14 16.92 -6.01
C PRO A 109 -16.60 18.35 -6.14
N THR A 110 -17.18 19.13 -7.03
CA THR A 110 -16.94 20.58 -7.23
C THR A 110 -15.55 20.99 -7.74
N THR A 111 -14.66 20.07 -8.03
CA THR A 111 -13.27 20.37 -8.41
C THR A 111 -12.85 19.66 -9.71
N SER A 112 -11.64 19.96 -10.11
CA SER A 112 -10.95 19.25 -11.20
C SER A 112 -10.74 17.78 -10.83
N ALA A 113 -10.57 16.95 -11.84
CA ALA A 113 -10.20 15.56 -11.67
C ALA A 113 -8.87 15.41 -10.89
N LEU A 114 -8.84 14.53 -9.91
CA LEU A 114 -7.68 14.23 -9.07
C LEU A 114 -6.96 13.01 -9.63
N PRO A 115 -5.71 13.10 -10.10
CA PRO A 115 -4.91 11.91 -10.38
C PRO A 115 -4.67 11.11 -9.11
N ILE A 116 -4.96 9.81 -9.14
CA ILE A 116 -4.76 8.91 -8.00
C ILE A 116 -4.03 7.65 -8.42
N GLN A 117 -3.33 7.05 -7.45
CA GLN A 117 -2.86 5.67 -7.50
C GLN A 117 -3.85 4.79 -6.72
N LEU A 118 -4.14 3.61 -7.24
CA LEU A 118 -5.13 2.71 -6.65
C LEU A 118 -4.80 1.25 -6.96
N PHE A 119 -5.44 0.36 -6.24
CA PHE A 119 -5.44 -1.06 -6.56
C PHE A 119 -6.68 -1.45 -7.36
N LEU A 120 -6.47 -2.19 -8.44
CA LEU A 120 -7.52 -2.90 -9.17
C LEU A 120 -7.66 -4.31 -8.62
N ALA A 121 -8.82 -4.65 -8.07
CA ALA A 121 -9.09 -6.01 -7.64
C ALA A 121 -9.31 -6.93 -8.85
N ALA A 122 -8.49 -7.98 -8.94
CA ALA A 122 -8.51 -8.99 -10.00
C ALA A 122 -9.15 -10.31 -9.54
N ASN A 123 -9.22 -10.57 -8.24
CA ASN A 123 -9.84 -11.75 -7.66
C ASN A 123 -10.12 -11.52 -6.17
N TYR A 124 -11.05 -12.28 -5.61
CA TYR A 124 -11.43 -12.24 -4.19
C TYR A 124 -11.44 -13.65 -3.62
N ASP A 125 -11.00 -13.77 -2.38
CA ASP A 125 -11.11 -14.96 -1.56
C ASP A 125 -11.67 -14.57 -0.19
N GLY A 126 -12.92 -14.95 0.09
CA GLY A 126 -13.64 -14.65 1.32
C GLY A 126 -15.15 -14.49 1.08
N GLU A 127 -15.94 -15.15 1.94
CA GLU A 127 -17.41 -15.14 1.84
C GLU A 127 -18.00 -13.74 2.05
N GLN A 128 -17.34 -12.90 2.84
CA GLN A 128 -17.80 -11.55 3.16
C GLN A 128 -17.88 -10.65 1.93
N PHE A 129 -16.98 -10.85 0.97
CA PHE A 129 -17.01 -10.11 -0.30
C PHE A 129 -18.25 -10.44 -1.15
N LYS A 130 -18.90 -11.58 -0.92
CA LYS A 130 -20.08 -12.01 -1.68
C LYS A 130 -21.32 -11.15 -1.47
N GLN A 131 -21.36 -10.38 -0.40
CA GLN A 131 -22.52 -9.55 -0.04
C GLN A 131 -22.19 -8.07 -0.05
N LEU A 132 -20.99 -7.68 -0.50
CA LEU A 132 -20.56 -6.31 -0.50
C LEU A 132 -21.34 -5.49 -1.53
N ASP A 133 -21.89 -4.34 -1.14
CA ASP A 133 -22.62 -3.42 -2.03
C ASP A 133 -21.73 -2.29 -2.59
N TRP A 134 -20.45 -2.32 -2.28
CA TRP A 134 -19.49 -1.35 -2.82
C TRP A 134 -18.78 -1.89 -4.05
N ASP A 135 -18.39 -0.98 -4.92
CA ASP A 135 -17.49 -1.27 -6.05
C ASP A 135 -16.02 -1.05 -5.67
N GLY A 136 -15.77 -0.44 -4.51
CA GLY A 136 -14.43 -0.17 -4.00
C GLY A 136 -14.41 0.70 -2.76
N GLY A 137 -13.23 1.12 -2.33
CA GLY A 137 -13.02 1.96 -1.16
C GLY A 137 -11.92 3.00 -1.34
N ILE A 138 -12.09 4.13 -0.69
CA ILE A 138 -11.10 5.20 -0.53
C ILE A 138 -10.61 5.15 0.91
N GLY A 139 -9.37 4.76 1.12
CA GLY A 139 -8.77 4.66 2.43
C GLY A 139 -8.53 6.01 3.10
N LEU A 140 -8.83 6.07 4.40
CA LEU A 140 -8.53 7.18 5.30
C LEU A 140 -7.67 6.72 6.47
N PRO A 141 -6.40 6.32 6.24
CA PRO A 141 -5.51 5.93 7.32
C PRO A 141 -5.34 7.08 8.32
N CYS A 142 -5.07 6.76 9.58
CA CYS A 142 -4.89 7.77 10.61
C CYS A 142 -3.64 8.65 10.38
N SER A 143 -2.68 8.19 9.59
CA SER A 143 -1.44 8.91 9.31
C SER A 143 -0.89 8.57 7.93
N SER A 144 -0.19 9.52 7.33
CA SER A 144 0.60 9.29 6.12
C SER A 144 1.68 8.21 6.30
N ALA A 145 2.17 8.04 7.53
CA ALA A 145 3.18 7.02 7.84
C ALA A 145 2.65 5.58 7.74
N TYR A 146 1.33 5.41 7.74
CA TYR A 146 0.67 4.11 7.64
C TYR A 146 -0.12 3.95 6.34
N ALA A 147 -0.14 4.97 5.48
CA ALA A 147 -0.72 4.86 4.15
C ALA A 147 0.08 3.84 3.31
N GLU A 148 -0.60 3.08 2.47
CA GLU A 148 0.06 2.17 1.53
C GLU A 148 0.74 2.98 0.42
N GLY A 149 2.07 2.89 0.32
CA GLY A 149 2.87 3.73 -0.57
C GLY A 149 2.58 3.57 -2.07
N ARG A 150 1.80 2.56 -2.47
CA ARG A 150 1.35 2.33 -3.86
C ARG A 150 -0.06 2.83 -4.12
N CYS A 151 -0.72 3.41 -3.13
CA CYS A 151 -2.05 3.97 -3.24
C CYS A 151 -2.07 5.42 -2.80
N SER A 152 -2.87 6.23 -3.45
CA SER A 152 -3.16 7.59 -3.01
C SER A 152 -3.83 7.60 -1.64
N PHE A 153 -3.30 8.43 -0.76
CA PHE A 153 -4.03 8.92 0.40
C PHE A 153 -4.82 10.16 -0.04
N VAL A 154 -6.03 9.94 -0.55
CA VAL A 154 -6.83 10.96 -1.26
C VAL A 154 -6.94 12.27 -0.48
N PHE A 155 -7.13 12.23 0.85
CA PHE A 155 -7.21 13.46 1.64
C PHE A 155 -5.88 14.24 1.66
N GLN A 156 -4.76 13.56 1.76
CA GLN A 156 -3.43 14.18 1.66
C GLN A 156 -3.19 14.77 0.26
N ASP A 157 -3.56 14.01 -0.78
CA ASP A 157 -3.37 14.45 -2.18
C ASP A 157 -4.21 15.68 -2.50
N LEU A 158 -5.43 15.78 -1.95
CA LEU A 158 -6.27 16.97 -2.09
C LEU A 158 -5.63 18.22 -1.45
N ILE A 159 -4.95 18.05 -0.32
CA ILE A 159 -4.17 19.13 0.32
C ILE A 159 -2.94 19.46 -0.52
N GLY A 160 -2.18 18.46 -0.93
CA GLY A 160 -0.94 18.63 -1.71
C GLY A 160 -1.16 19.27 -3.07
N ASN A 161 -2.33 19.04 -3.70
CA ASN A 161 -2.71 19.64 -4.97
C ASN A 161 -3.42 21.01 -4.81
N GLY A 162 -3.46 21.56 -3.59
CA GLY A 162 -4.06 22.87 -3.31
C GLY A 162 -5.59 22.92 -3.44
N GLN A 163 -6.26 21.76 -3.46
CA GLN A 163 -7.72 21.67 -3.52
C GLN A 163 -8.36 21.83 -2.14
N LEU A 164 -7.61 21.58 -1.08
CA LEU A 164 -8.00 21.80 0.31
C LEU A 164 -6.98 22.67 1.02
N ASP A 165 -7.48 23.50 1.95
CA ASP A 165 -6.63 24.33 2.80
C ASP A 165 -5.96 23.44 3.87
N PRO A 166 -4.61 23.37 3.93
CA PRO A 166 -3.89 22.58 4.93
C PRO A 166 -4.16 23.03 6.38
N MET A 167 -4.70 24.23 6.59
CA MET A 167 -5.09 24.70 7.91
C MET A 167 -6.42 24.13 8.42
N HIS A 168 -7.15 23.39 7.59
CA HIS A 168 -8.42 22.76 7.95
C HIS A 168 -8.36 21.22 7.82
N PRO A 169 -7.51 20.54 8.62
CA PRO A 169 -7.18 19.13 8.46
C PRO A 169 -8.24 18.21 9.09
N TYR A 170 -9.46 18.33 8.63
CA TYR A 170 -10.60 17.59 9.16
C TYR A 170 -11.26 16.73 8.09
N VAL A 171 -11.67 15.54 8.50
CA VAL A 171 -12.61 14.71 7.75
C VAL A 171 -13.82 14.46 8.66
N ALA A 172 -15.00 14.90 8.23
CA ALA A 172 -16.21 14.82 9.05
C ALA A 172 -17.29 14.00 8.36
N PHE A 173 -17.97 13.13 9.14
CA PHE A 173 -19.10 12.33 8.68
C PHE A 173 -20.38 12.78 9.39
N ASP A 174 -21.44 12.99 8.60
CA ASP A 174 -22.80 13.23 9.06
C ASP A 174 -23.76 12.28 8.34
N TRP A 175 -24.16 11.22 9.00
CA TRP A 175 -24.99 10.17 8.45
C TRP A 175 -26.38 10.14 9.06
N ASN A 176 -27.41 10.24 8.24
CA ASN A 176 -28.81 10.11 8.64
C ASN A 176 -29.37 8.77 8.15
N ALA A 177 -29.40 7.79 9.02
CA ALA A 177 -29.89 6.45 8.69
C ALA A 177 -31.37 6.43 8.29
N LYS A 178 -32.20 7.32 8.87
CA LYS A 178 -33.64 7.43 8.58
C LYS A 178 -33.89 7.89 7.14
N ASP A 179 -33.17 8.91 6.70
CA ASP A 179 -33.30 9.48 5.35
C ASP A 179 -32.43 8.76 4.33
N ARG A 180 -31.56 7.82 4.79
CA ARG A 180 -30.58 7.06 4.00
C ARG A 180 -29.61 7.95 3.21
N THR A 181 -29.36 9.14 3.72
CA THR A 181 -28.46 10.13 3.11
C THR A 181 -27.47 10.67 4.14
N GLY A 182 -26.33 11.08 3.68
CA GLY A 182 -25.28 11.66 4.53
C GLY A 182 -24.22 12.40 3.74
N THR A 183 -23.22 12.86 4.44
CA THR A 183 -22.06 13.50 3.87
C THR A 183 -20.77 13.01 4.52
N CYS A 184 -19.70 12.95 3.72
CA CYS A 184 -18.33 13.04 4.21
C CYS A 184 -17.77 14.38 3.74
N GLN A 185 -17.34 15.22 4.65
CA GLN A 185 -16.76 16.52 4.35
C GLN A 185 -15.27 16.50 4.66
N MET A 186 -14.45 16.86 3.68
CA MET A 186 -13.00 16.96 3.81
C MET A 186 -12.56 18.42 3.74
N GLY A 187 -11.63 18.84 4.62
CA GLY A 187 -11.09 20.19 4.65
C GLY A 187 -11.99 21.24 5.31
N ALA A 188 -13.14 20.84 5.84
CA ALA A 188 -14.02 21.71 6.63
C ALA A 188 -14.92 20.88 7.52
N ILE A 189 -15.64 21.54 8.42
CA ILE A 189 -16.64 20.94 9.32
C ILE A 189 -17.87 21.81 9.37
N ASP A 190 -19.03 21.21 9.61
CA ASP A 190 -20.25 21.94 9.90
C ASP A 190 -20.26 22.38 11.37
N ALA A 191 -19.93 23.65 11.63
CA ALA A 191 -19.91 24.22 12.96
C ALA A 191 -21.27 24.19 13.68
N SER A 192 -22.37 24.04 12.97
CA SER A 192 -23.70 23.89 13.59
C SER A 192 -23.86 22.54 14.30
N LYS A 193 -23.17 21.52 13.83
CA LYS A 193 -23.18 20.16 14.38
C LYS A 193 -22.29 19.99 15.59
N THR A 194 -21.38 20.92 15.84
CA THR A 194 -20.38 20.86 16.93
C THR A 194 -20.69 21.77 18.11
N ARG A 195 -21.91 22.38 18.15
CA ARG A 195 -22.29 23.34 19.20
C ARG A 195 -22.55 22.69 20.57
N GLY A 196 -22.85 21.39 20.59
CA GLY A 196 -23.12 20.63 21.80
C GLY A 196 -21.84 20.14 22.50
N PRO A 197 -21.98 19.50 23.68
CA PRO A 197 -20.88 18.81 24.31
C PRO A 197 -20.33 17.71 23.40
N GLY A 198 -19.01 17.70 23.18
CA GLY A 198 -18.32 16.69 22.37
C GLY A 198 -17.54 15.69 23.21
N LEU A 199 -17.37 14.50 22.70
CA LEU A 199 -16.45 13.50 23.24
C LEU A 199 -15.19 13.51 22.38
N PHE A 200 -14.05 13.84 22.99
CA PHE A 200 -12.75 13.74 22.34
C PHE A 200 -12.09 12.41 22.67
N LEU A 201 -11.68 11.70 21.64
CA LEU A 201 -10.96 10.44 21.69
C LEU A 201 -9.56 10.67 21.12
N PRO A 202 -8.54 10.93 21.97
CA PRO A 202 -7.18 11.15 21.49
C PRO A 202 -6.66 9.90 20.81
N TRP A 203 -6.00 10.08 19.65
CA TRP A 203 -5.43 8.93 18.97
C TRP A 203 -4.35 8.24 19.79
N SER A 204 -4.37 6.91 19.79
CA SER A 204 -3.29 6.06 20.29
C SER A 204 -3.18 4.84 19.39
N VAL A 205 -1.95 4.44 19.07
CA VAL A 205 -1.72 3.32 18.16
C VAL A 205 -2.23 2.01 18.76
N TYR A 206 -2.96 1.22 17.96
CA TYR A 206 -3.28 -0.17 18.29
C TYR A 206 -2.07 -1.06 18.00
N THR A 207 -1.65 -1.85 18.98
CA THR A 207 -0.45 -2.70 18.90
C THR A 207 -0.75 -4.20 19.05
N GLY A 208 -2.02 -4.58 19.20
CA GLY A 208 -2.42 -5.98 19.41
C GLY A 208 -2.19 -6.87 18.19
N LEU A 209 -2.16 -6.30 16.98
CA LEU A 209 -1.87 -7.01 15.75
C LEU A 209 -0.99 -6.14 14.84
N PRO A 210 0.20 -6.62 14.41
CA PRO A 210 1.05 -5.90 13.45
C PRO A 210 0.35 -5.73 12.10
N GLY A 211 0.60 -4.58 11.46
CA GLY A 211 0.07 -4.28 10.11
C GLY A 211 -1.31 -3.62 10.10
N VAL A 212 -1.89 -3.32 11.27
CA VAL A 212 -3.17 -2.59 11.38
C VAL A 212 -3.04 -1.27 12.13
N GLU A 213 -1.83 -0.73 12.24
CA GLU A 213 -1.53 0.54 12.95
C GLU A 213 -2.19 1.76 12.28
N TYR A 214 -2.67 1.61 11.04
CA TYR A 214 -3.34 2.66 10.27
C TYR A 214 -4.75 3.00 10.75
N ILE A 215 -5.35 2.19 11.63
CA ILE A 215 -6.72 2.43 12.11
C ILE A 215 -6.79 3.60 13.08
N TRP A 216 -7.96 4.24 13.11
CA TRP A 216 -8.27 5.30 14.05
C TRP A 216 -8.63 4.74 15.42
N SER A 217 -7.62 4.58 16.27
CA SER A 217 -7.77 3.96 17.60
C SER A 217 -7.49 4.91 18.75
N THR A 218 -8.03 4.58 19.91
CA THR A 218 -7.84 5.27 21.20
C THR A 218 -7.91 4.27 22.35
N ALA A 219 -7.44 4.67 23.52
CA ALA A 219 -7.54 3.85 24.73
C ALA A 219 -9.00 3.77 25.25
N LEU A 220 -9.51 2.57 25.46
CA LEU A 220 -10.78 2.28 26.09
C LEU A 220 -10.55 1.80 27.52
N LYS A 221 -11.04 2.55 28.51
CA LYS A 221 -10.85 2.22 29.93
C LYS A 221 -11.67 1.03 30.38
N SER A 222 -12.92 0.95 29.94
CA SER A 222 -13.83 -0.12 30.32
C SER A 222 -14.84 -0.42 29.21
N TYR A 223 -15.20 -1.69 29.13
CA TYR A 223 -16.28 -2.18 28.32
C TYR A 223 -17.28 -2.93 29.22
N SER A 224 -18.54 -2.50 29.24
CA SER A 224 -19.55 -3.04 30.13
C SER A 224 -20.82 -3.37 29.38
N VAL A 225 -21.52 -4.42 29.79
CA VAL A 225 -22.80 -4.88 29.23
C VAL A 225 -23.77 -5.14 30.39
N GLY A 226 -24.91 -4.45 30.38
CA GLY A 226 -25.91 -4.60 31.43
C GLY A 226 -25.41 -4.25 32.85
N GLY A 227 -24.51 -3.29 32.94
CA GLY A 227 -23.86 -2.88 34.21
C GLY A 227 -22.74 -3.80 34.68
N GLN A 228 -22.45 -4.89 33.96
CA GLN A 228 -21.32 -5.77 34.22
C GLN A 228 -20.12 -5.34 33.38
N THR A 229 -19.01 -4.98 34.01
CA THR A 229 -17.74 -4.72 33.31
C THR A 229 -17.14 -6.04 32.87
N LEU A 230 -16.98 -6.22 31.54
CA LEU A 230 -16.41 -7.42 30.94
C LEU A 230 -14.90 -7.32 30.76
N ALA A 231 -14.41 -6.12 30.44
CA ALA A 231 -12.97 -5.89 30.26
C ALA A 231 -12.58 -4.43 30.57
N ASN A 232 -11.30 -4.24 30.85
CA ASN A 232 -10.67 -2.92 31.09
C ASN A 232 -9.39 -2.80 30.30
N ASN A 233 -8.98 -1.55 30.03
CA ASN A 233 -7.71 -1.22 29.36
C ASN A 233 -7.57 -1.86 27.97
N LEU A 234 -8.61 -1.70 27.17
CA LEU A 234 -8.67 -2.14 25.78
C LEU A 234 -8.28 -1.00 24.83
N SER A 235 -8.19 -1.32 23.56
CA SER A 235 -8.23 -0.34 22.48
C SER A 235 -9.64 -0.23 21.91
N PHE A 236 -10.01 0.97 21.49
CA PHE A 236 -11.24 1.26 20.75
C PHE A 236 -10.85 1.81 19.39
N ALA A 237 -11.50 1.37 18.31
CA ALA A 237 -11.33 1.95 16.99
C ALA A 237 -12.69 2.32 16.38
N LEU A 238 -12.71 3.44 15.65
CA LEU A 238 -13.90 3.89 14.91
C LEU A 238 -13.63 3.76 13.42
N ASP A 239 -14.42 2.90 12.76
CA ASP A 239 -14.19 2.45 11.39
C ASP A 239 -15.43 2.73 10.52
N SER A 240 -15.33 3.72 9.63
CA SER A 240 -16.43 4.09 8.72
C SER A 240 -16.74 3.02 7.66
N GLY A 241 -15.82 2.10 7.38
CA GLY A 241 -16.00 0.97 6.48
C GLY A 241 -16.68 -0.24 7.12
N SER A 242 -16.82 -0.27 8.44
CA SER A 242 -17.49 -1.35 9.19
C SER A 242 -18.92 -0.96 9.61
N SER A 243 -19.78 -1.97 9.82
CA SER A 243 -21.15 -1.75 10.34
C SER A 243 -21.31 -2.12 11.80
N GLN A 244 -20.59 -3.11 12.29
CA GLN A 244 -20.83 -3.82 13.56
C GLN A 244 -19.80 -3.43 14.63
N PHE A 245 -20.06 -3.87 15.87
CA PHE A 245 -19.00 -4.10 16.85
C PHE A 245 -18.21 -5.34 16.46
N LYS A 246 -16.91 -5.19 16.34
CA LYS A 246 -15.98 -6.27 16.01
C LYS A 246 -14.79 -6.21 16.95
N GLY A 247 -13.99 -7.27 17.03
CA GLY A 247 -12.75 -7.22 17.77
C GLY A 247 -12.41 -8.52 18.49
N ASP A 248 -12.08 -8.41 19.76
CA ASP A 248 -11.66 -9.53 20.61
C ASP A 248 -12.75 -10.61 20.66
N ASP A 249 -12.38 -11.84 20.30
CA ASP A 249 -13.31 -12.96 20.16
C ASP A 249 -14.01 -13.32 21.49
N ASN A 250 -13.25 -13.31 22.58
CA ASN A 250 -13.80 -13.64 23.90
C ASN A 250 -14.76 -12.55 24.38
N LEU A 251 -14.40 -11.29 24.18
CA LEU A 251 -15.24 -10.15 24.56
C LEU A 251 -16.54 -10.11 23.78
N MET A 252 -16.49 -10.30 22.46
CA MET A 252 -17.68 -10.34 21.62
C MET A 252 -18.55 -11.56 21.95
N GLY A 253 -17.96 -12.72 22.20
CA GLY A 253 -18.67 -13.93 22.66
C GLY A 253 -19.38 -13.74 24.00
N GLN A 254 -18.74 -13.12 24.97
CA GLN A 254 -19.36 -12.80 26.28
C GLN A 254 -20.52 -11.80 26.12
N THR A 255 -20.35 -10.78 25.26
CA THR A 255 -21.39 -9.80 24.96
C THR A 255 -22.63 -10.46 24.38
N LEU A 256 -22.47 -11.31 23.35
CA LEU A 256 -23.57 -12.07 22.73
C LEU A 256 -24.26 -13.00 23.74
N ALA A 257 -23.47 -13.65 24.60
CA ALA A 257 -24.04 -14.53 25.65
C ALA A 257 -24.92 -13.77 26.66
N LEU A 258 -24.56 -12.52 27.02
CA LEU A 258 -25.37 -11.68 27.89
C LEU A 258 -26.67 -11.19 27.18
N ILE A 259 -26.56 -10.79 25.92
CA ILE A 259 -27.70 -10.37 25.09
C ILE A 259 -28.70 -11.53 24.89
N ALA A 260 -28.20 -12.74 24.65
CA ALA A 260 -29.02 -13.93 24.44
C ALA A 260 -29.88 -14.33 25.67
N ARG A 261 -29.54 -13.86 26.87
CA ARG A 261 -30.35 -14.06 28.09
C ARG A 261 -31.66 -13.25 28.11
N GLY A 262 -31.92 -12.46 27.05
CA GLY A 262 -33.18 -11.74 26.86
C GLY A 262 -33.32 -10.44 27.65
N ALA A 263 -32.27 -9.99 28.33
CA ALA A 263 -32.31 -8.79 29.16
C ALA A 263 -32.22 -7.46 28.41
N ARG A 264 -31.93 -7.49 27.08
CA ARG A 264 -31.72 -6.29 26.24
C ARG A 264 -30.79 -5.26 26.92
N PRO A 265 -29.59 -5.66 27.35
CA PRO A 265 -28.74 -4.82 28.18
C PRO A 265 -28.17 -3.66 27.38
N ASP A 266 -27.91 -2.54 28.07
CA ASP A 266 -27.09 -1.46 27.48
C ASP A 266 -25.62 -1.89 27.38
N VAL A 267 -24.96 -1.43 26.31
CA VAL A 267 -23.51 -1.55 26.11
C VAL A 267 -22.88 -0.19 26.40
N VAL A 268 -21.90 -0.17 27.31
CA VAL A 268 -21.24 1.05 27.77
C VAL A 268 -19.75 1.00 27.47
N LEU A 269 -19.26 2.02 26.77
CA LEU A 269 -17.87 2.25 26.44
C LEU A 269 -17.34 3.41 27.28
N GLY A 270 -16.49 3.12 28.27
CA GLY A 270 -15.92 4.12 29.17
C GLY A 270 -14.53 4.56 28.70
N PHE A 271 -14.35 5.85 28.44
CA PHE A 271 -13.09 6.47 28.08
C PHE A 271 -12.51 7.31 29.23
N ALA A 272 -11.31 7.86 29.06
CA ALA A 272 -10.67 8.69 30.09
C ALA A 272 -11.56 9.89 30.47
N GLU A 273 -12.09 10.57 29.47
CA GLU A 273 -12.84 11.82 29.64
C GLU A 273 -14.31 11.72 29.22
N GLY A 274 -14.81 10.53 28.90
CA GLY A 274 -16.15 10.43 28.37
C GLY A 274 -16.72 9.01 28.39
N GLU A 275 -17.95 8.88 27.88
CA GLU A 275 -18.67 7.63 27.84
C GLU A 275 -19.66 7.60 26.68
N ILE A 276 -19.76 6.44 26.04
CA ILE A 276 -20.79 6.14 25.05
C ILE A 276 -21.67 5.01 25.61
N THR A 277 -22.98 5.21 25.57
CA THR A 277 -23.96 4.19 25.96
C THR A 277 -24.88 3.88 24.81
N LEU A 278 -25.01 2.61 24.47
CA LEU A 278 -25.86 2.10 23.40
C LEU A 278 -26.94 1.19 23.99
N GLY A 279 -28.17 1.65 23.90
CA GLY A 279 -29.33 0.83 24.24
C GLY A 279 -29.58 -0.29 23.22
N ALA A 280 -30.30 -1.31 23.62
CA ALA A 280 -30.54 -2.49 22.81
C ALA A 280 -31.18 -2.23 21.46
N ASP A 281 -31.97 -1.19 21.31
CA ASP A 281 -32.59 -0.81 20.04
C ASP A 281 -31.58 -0.26 19.02
N LEU A 282 -30.42 0.19 19.48
CA LEU A 282 -29.38 0.77 18.62
C LEU A 282 -28.42 -0.30 18.08
N TYR A 283 -28.20 -1.39 18.79
CA TYR A 283 -27.29 -2.44 18.33
C TYR A 283 -28.00 -3.70 17.76
N ASN A 284 -29.34 -3.79 17.84
CA ASN A 284 -30.10 -4.81 17.16
C ASN A 284 -30.66 -4.24 15.85
N LEU A 285 -30.08 -4.62 14.74
CA LEU A 285 -30.50 -4.11 13.44
C LEU A 285 -31.32 -5.14 12.66
N LEU A 286 -32.32 -4.64 11.92
CA LEU A 286 -33.00 -5.42 10.92
C LEU A 286 -32.11 -5.63 9.70
N VAL A 287 -31.91 -6.89 9.33
CA VAL A 287 -31.20 -7.25 8.10
C VAL A 287 -32.13 -7.02 6.91
N GLU A 288 -31.74 -6.14 6.01
CA GLU A 288 -32.56 -5.69 4.88
C GLU A 288 -32.32 -6.53 3.61
N GLU A 289 -31.12 -7.12 3.46
CA GLU A 289 -30.76 -8.00 2.34
C GLU A 289 -29.79 -9.12 2.78
N GLY A 290 -29.60 -10.10 1.90
CA GLY A 290 -28.71 -11.23 2.15
C GLY A 290 -29.41 -12.45 2.78
N PRO A 291 -28.63 -13.44 3.22
CA PRO A 291 -29.17 -14.72 3.71
C PRO A 291 -30.07 -14.60 4.95
N GLN A 292 -29.89 -13.57 5.76
CA GLN A 292 -30.61 -13.34 7.01
C GLN A 292 -31.68 -12.23 6.89
N LYS A 293 -32.08 -11.90 5.66
CA LYS A 293 -33.09 -10.86 5.41
C LYS A 293 -34.36 -11.05 6.24
N GLY A 294 -34.76 -9.98 6.92
CA GLY A 294 -35.97 -9.96 7.79
C GLY A 294 -35.70 -10.34 9.24
N GLU A 295 -34.48 -10.77 9.58
CA GLU A 295 -34.09 -11.04 10.96
C GLU A 295 -33.58 -9.75 11.64
N THR A 296 -33.86 -9.64 12.95
CA THR A 296 -33.26 -8.59 13.78
C THR A 296 -32.10 -9.21 14.57
N ILE A 297 -30.90 -8.76 14.32
CA ILE A 297 -29.68 -9.41 14.81
C ILE A 297 -28.82 -8.44 15.62
N PRO A 298 -28.31 -8.85 16.81
CA PRO A 298 -27.31 -8.09 17.55
C PRO A 298 -26.04 -7.93 16.73
N GLN A 299 -25.60 -6.71 16.57
CA GLN A 299 -24.48 -6.35 15.70
C GLN A 299 -23.13 -6.47 16.42
N PHE A 300 -22.76 -7.68 16.80
CA PHE A 300 -21.49 -8.02 17.43
C PHE A 300 -20.87 -9.23 16.73
N ALA A 301 -19.60 -9.14 16.36
CA ALA A 301 -18.89 -10.22 15.67
C ALA A 301 -17.46 -10.39 16.21
N PRO A 302 -17.05 -11.62 16.56
CA PRO A 302 -15.64 -11.96 16.76
C PRO A 302 -14.84 -11.64 15.49
N MET A 303 -13.61 -11.14 15.64
CA MET A 303 -12.76 -10.77 14.49
C MET A 303 -11.28 -11.10 14.68
N GLY A 304 -10.92 -11.84 15.74
CA GLY A 304 -9.51 -12.22 15.97
C GLY A 304 -8.58 -11.04 16.22
N LEU A 305 -9.09 -9.90 16.71
CA LEU A 305 -8.29 -8.71 17.03
C LEU A 305 -8.16 -8.59 18.55
N PRO A 306 -7.04 -9.04 19.14
CA PRO A 306 -6.87 -9.07 20.58
C PRO A 306 -7.02 -7.69 21.23
N ASP A 307 -7.72 -7.63 22.35
CA ASP A 307 -7.90 -6.41 23.15
C ASP A 307 -8.46 -5.20 22.39
N LEU A 308 -9.17 -5.41 21.29
CA LEU A 308 -9.77 -4.36 20.48
C LEU A 308 -11.31 -4.43 20.48
N VAL A 309 -11.93 -3.25 20.59
CA VAL A 309 -13.33 -3.01 20.25
C VAL A 309 -13.36 -2.05 19.07
N LEU A 310 -13.56 -2.59 17.87
CA LEU A 310 -13.74 -1.81 16.64
C LEU A 310 -15.25 -1.60 16.44
N VAL A 311 -15.65 -0.38 16.14
CA VAL A 311 -17.06 0.01 15.97
C VAL A 311 -17.23 0.74 14.65
N GLY A 312 -18.30 0.41 13.94
CA GLY A 312 -18.59 0.96 12.64
C GLY A 312 -19.76 1.96 12.60
N SER A 313 -20.47 1.94 11.48
CA SER A 313 -21.59 2.82 11.19
C SER A 313 -22.69 2.78 12.24
N LEU A 314 -22.82 1.65 12.94
CA LEU A 314 -23.74 1.49 14.07
C LEU A 314 -23.66 2.64 15.11
N VAL A 315 -22.45 3.15 15.38
CA VAL A 315 -22.25 4.30 16.27
C VAL A 315 -22.27 5.60 15.48
N MET A 316 -21.66 5.62 14.31
CA MET A 316 -21.50 6.84 13.51
C MET A 316 -22.85 7.39 12.99
N GLU A 317 -23.86 6.54 12.80
CA GLU A 317 -25.22 6.97 12.42
C GLU A 317 -25.92 7.80 13.51
N HIS A 318 -25.43 7.76 14.75
CA HIS A 318 -26.02 8.46 15.90
C HIS A 318 -25.25 9.70 16.32
N CYS A 319 -24.10 9.98 15.70
CA CYS A 319 -23.28 11.15 16.02
C CYS A 319 -22.73 11.82 14.76
N TYR A 320 -22.39 13.09 14.90
CA TYR A 320 -21.52 13.78 13.97
C TYR A 320 -20.08 13.44 14.37
N THR A 321 -19.32 12.84 13.45
CA THR A 321 -17.97 12.34 13.72
C THR A 321 -16.96 13.19 12.98
N VAL A 322 -15.87 13.60 13.64
CA VAL A 322 -14.77 14.35 13.04
C VAL A 322 -13.45 13.65 13.33
N TYR A 323 -12.72 13.29 12.29
CA TYR A 323 -11.34 12.86 12.36
C TYR A 323 -10.44 14.08 12.21
N GLU A 324 -9.61 14.35 13.21
CA GLU A 324 -8.71 15.51 13.26
C GLU A 324 -7.28 15.06 12.99
N TYR A 325 -6.67 15.64 11.97
CA TYR A 325 -5.26 15.48 11.65
C TYR A 325 -4.45 16.71 12.03
N GLN A 326 -3.15 16.56 12.12
CA GLN A 326 -2.17 17.62 12.09
C GLN A 326 -1.47 17.57 10.74
N VAL A 327 -1.51 18.66 10.00
CA VAL A 327 -0.73 18.79 8.77
C VAL A 327 0.70 19.18 9.12
N VAL A 328 1.64 18.46 8.53
CA VAL A 328 3.08 18.72 8.63
C VAL A 328 3.60 19.03 7.24
N GLN A 329 4.21 20.17 7.06
CA GLN A 329 4.86 20.52 5.80
C GLN A 329 6.29 19.95 5.79
N CYS A 330 6.56 19.00 4.91
CA CYS A 330 7.83 18.29 4.80
C CYS A 330 8.78 18.87 3.74
N GLY A 331 8.28 19.77 2.87
CA GLY A 331 8.99 20.43 1.79
C GLY A 331 8.14 21.48 1.09
N TYR A 332 8.58 22.00 -0.03
CA TYR A 332 7.76 22.92 -0.83
C TYR A 332 6.56 22.14 -1.41
N GLU A 333 5.35 22.53 -0.99
CA GLU A 333 4.07 21.86 -1.37
C GLU A 333 3.98 20.35 -1.04
N VAL A 334 4.85 19.83 -0.17
CA VAL A 334 4.79 18.45 0.30
C VAL A 334 4.25 18.44 1.72
N TYR A 335 3.14 17.74 1.92
CA TYR A 335 2.45 17.65 3.19
C TYR A 335 2.35 16.19 3.66
N SER A 336 2.44 16.00 4.95
CA SER A 336 2.20 14.75 5.65
C SER A 336 1.11 14.95 6.69
N LEU A 337 0.34 13.92 6.99
CA LEU A 337 -0.74 13.94 7.97
C LEU A 337 -0.39 13.06 9.17
N ALA A 338 -0.49 13.63 10.36
CA ALA A 338 -0.35 12.91 11.62
C ALA A 338 -1.70 12.90 12.36
N PRO A 339 -2.05 11.83 13.11
CA PRO A 339 -3.32 11.74 13.80
C PRO A 339 -3.32 12.60 15.07
N VAL A 340 -4.42 13.31 15.30
CA VAL A 340 -4.69 14.01 16.57
C VAL A 340 -5.70 13.23 17.40
N GLY A 341 -6.83 12.88 16.81
CA GLY A 341 -7.89 12.14 17.46
C GLY A 341 -9.24 12.27 16.74
N MET A 342 -10.25 11.76 17.40
CA MET A 342 -11.61 11.77 16.89
C MET A 342 -12.51 12.57 17.84
N TRP A 343 -13.45 13.31 17.25
CA TRP A 343 -14.50 13.99 17.98
C TRP A 343 -15.85 13.40 17.59
N LEU A 344 -16.67 13.16 18.59
CA LEU A 344 -18.06 12.73 18.40
C LEU A 344 -18.99 13.72 19.08
N PHE A 345 -20.08 14.05 18.40
CA PHE A 345 -21.14 14.93 18.90
C PHE A 345 -22.48 14.25 18.69
N ASN A 346 -23.31 14.21 19.74
CA ASN A 346 -24.67 13.68 19.61
C ASN A 346 -25.45 14.45 18.53
N ARG A 347 -26.22 13.75 17.74
CA ARG A 347 -27.14 14.36 16.79
C ARG A 347 -28.32 15.01 17.55
N PRO A 348 -28.72 16.25 17.20
CA PRO A 348 -29.86 16.89 17.87
C PRO A 348 -31.17 16.10 17.79
N ASP A 349 -31.38 15.41 16.64
CA ASP A 349 -32.62 14.69 16.32
C ASP A 349 -32.49 13.17 16.55
N GLY A 350 -31.44 12.71 17.22
CA GLY A 350 -31.14 11.29 17.40
C GLY A 350 -30.98 10.89 18.88
N PRO A 351 -30.76 9.60 19.12
CA PRO A 351 -30.40 9.08 20.42
C PRO A 351 -29.14 9.78 20.96
N GLN A 352 -29.17 10.12 22.24
CA GLN A 352 -28.06 10.78 22.92
C GLN A 352 -27.10 9.72 23.44
N ILE A 353 -26.26 9.17 22.55
CA ILE A 353 -25.38 8.03 22.90
C ILE A 353 -24.14 8.47 23.69
N ILE A 354 -23.70 9.71 23.54
CA ILE A 354 -22.62 10.27 24.35
C ILE A 354 -23.24 10.72 25.68
N THR A 355 -23.09 9.89 26.70
CA THR A 355 -23.70 10.10 28.03
C THR A 355 -22.79 10.89 28.96
N ARG A 356 -21.49 10.91 28.67
CA ARG A 356 -20.52 11.77 29.31
C ARG A 356 -19.54 12.33 28.26
N SER A 357 -19.46 13.65 28.17
CA SER A 357 -18.59 14.39 27.25
C SER A 357 -17.26 14.76 27.87
N SER A 358 -16.29 15.08 27.02
CA SER A 358 -14.99 15.60 27.44
C SER A 358 -15.10 17.02 27.97
N SER A 359 -14.24 17.37 28.91
CA SER A 359 -14.06 18.75 29.41
C SER A 359 -13.37 19.65 28.38
N ARG A 360 -12.62 19.08 27.44
CA ARG A 360 -11.93 19.81 26.38
C ARG A 360 -12.93 20.42 25.40
N PRO A 361 -12.89 21.74 25.17
CA PRO A 361 -13.73 22.37 24.16
C PRO A 361 -13.22 22.03 22.75
N PHE A 362 -14.15 21.76 21.85
CA PHE A 362 -13.83 21.67 20.43
C PHE A 362 -13.64 23.07 19.84
N ASN A 363 -12.59 23.24 19.05
CA ASN A 363 -12.35 24.44 18.28
C ASN A 363 -12.32 24.09 16.80
N ALA A 364 -13.30 24.57 16.06
CA ALA A 364 -13.43 24.39 14.62
C ALA A 364 -12.49 25.28 13.77
N GLY A 365 -11.71 26.14 14.43
CA GLY A 365 -10.83 27.09 13.75
C GLY A 365 -9.64 26.45 13.05
N PRO A 366 -8.90 27.27 12.27
CA PRO A 366 -7.71 26.81 11.57
C PRO A 366 -6.67 26.20 12.52
N ARG A 367 -5.99 25.16 12.04
CA ARG A 367 -4.84 24.56 12.71
C ARG A 367 -3.55 25.06 12.06
N PRO A 368 -2.57 25.53 12.82
CA PRO A 368 -1.30 25.91 12.23
C PRO A 368 -0.66 24.67 11.60
N VAL A 369 -0.19 24.83 10.35
CA VAL A 369 0.64 23.81 9.71
C VAL A 369 1.96 23.74 10.47
N ALA A 370 2.33 22.56 10.93
CA ALA A 370 3.59 22.37 11.61
C ALA A 370 4.73 22.44 10.59
N ASN A 371 5.66 23.35 10.77
CA ASN A 371 6.90 23.40 10.00
C ASN A 371 7.91 22.46 10.62
N THR A 372 8.28 21.47 9.85
CA THR A 372 9.27 20.42 10.03
C THR A 372 10.27 20.44 11.19
N LYS A 373 10.29 19.55 11.84
CA LYS A 373 10.95 18.45 12.52
C LYS A 373 9.94 17.93 13.52
N VAL A 374 8.74 17.66 13.03
CA VAL A 374 7.85 16.84 13.84
C VAL A 374 8.48 15.47 13.84
N ILE A 375 9.18 15.20 14.88
CA ILE A 375 9.19 13.90 15.50
C ILE A 375 7.70 13.55 15.57
N LEU A 376 7.21 12.65 14.71
CA LEU A 376 5.95 11.95 14.93
C LEU A 376 5.90 11.64 16.42
N PRO A 377 4.77 11.87 17.12
CA PRO A 377 4.72 11.62 18.55
C PRO A 377 5.37 10.26 18.77
N ALA A 378 6.53 10.29 19.40
CA ALA A 378 7.32 9.10 19.62
C ALA A 378 6.34 8.07 20.13
N ARG A 379 6.26 6.90 19.49
CA ARG A 379 5.60 5.73 20.08
C ARG A 379 5.91 5.81 21.56
N PRO A 380 4.93 5.71 22.47
CA PRO A 380 5.25 5.78 23.89
C PRO A 380 6.43 4.82 24.08
N PHE A 381 7.56 5.39 24.46
CA PHE A 381 8.82 4.68 24.58
C PHE A 381 8.57 3.47 25.48
N GLN A 382 8.34 2.32 24.88
CA GLN A 382 8.82 1.11 25.48
C GLN A 382 10.31 1.11 25.16
N ASP A 383 11.09 1.48 26.17
CA ASP A 383 12.51 1.22 26.18
C ASP A 383 12.72 -0.22 25.70
N THR A 384 13.60 -0.38 24.69
CA THR A 384 14.00 -1.64 24.08
C THR A 384 13.16 -2.16 22.89
N VAL A 385 12.70 -1.31 21.97
CA VAL A 385 12.63 -1.74 20.57
C VAL A 385 13.89 -1.20 19.89
N THR A 386 14.89 -2.05 19.76
CA THR A 386 15.99 -1.88 18.82
C THR A 386 15.34 -1.52 17.48
N ARG A 387 15.58 -0.29 16.96
CA ARG A 387 15.19 0.07 15.59
C ARG A 387 15.58 -1.10 14.71
N GLN A 388 14.62 -1.73 14.04
CA GLN A 388 14.92 -2.77 13.08
C GLN A 388 15.80 -2.13 12.02
N LYS A 389 17.08 -2.45 12.04
CA LYS A 389 18.02 -1.90 11.08
C LYS A 389 17.76 -2.55 9.75
N SER A 390 17.44 -1.76 8.75
CA SER A 390 17.23 -2.16 7.36
C SER A 390 18.29 -1.54 6.46
N VAL A 391 18.34 -1.93 5.18
CA VAL A 391 19.25 -1.34 4.20
C VAL A 391 18.88 0.09 3.83
N ALA A 392 17.73 0.62 4.29
CA ALA A 392 17.36 2.02 4.06
C ALA A 392 18.42 2.99 4.61
N GLY A 393 18.80 3.97 3.81
CA GLY A 393 19.81 4.97 4.17
C GLY A 393 20.78 5.27 3.04
N THR A 394 21.77 6.11 3.33
CA THR A 394 22.82 6.48 2.37
C THR A 394 24.10 5.71 2.67
N TRP A 395 24.63 5.10 1.64
CA TRP A 395 25.79 4.22 1.65
C TRP A 395 26.88 4.76 0.73
N LYS A 396 28.12 4.77 1.20
CA LYS A 396 29.26 5.19 0.41
C LYS A 396 30.28 4.07 0.34
N ASN A 397 30.75 3.75 -0.88
CA ASN A 397 31.81 2.74 -1.08
C ASN A 397 33.22 3.33 -1.06
N ASP A 398 34.21 2.46 -1.10
CA ASP A 398 35.62 2.84 -1.05
C ASP A 398 36.05 3.62 -2.30
N TYR A 399 35.34 3.54 -3.42
CA TYR A 399 35.59 4.31 -4.64
C TYR A 399 34.94 5.70 -4.61
N GLY A 400 34.16 6.02 -3.58
CA GLY A 400 33.49 7.29 -3.43
C GLY A 400 32.08 7.36 -4.01
N SER A 401 31.60 6.30 -4.68
CA SER A 401 30.21 6.24 -5.18
C SER A 401 29.23 6.17 -4.02
N VAL A 402 28.06 6.77 -4.23
CA VAL A 402 27.02 6.91 -3.20
C VAL A 402 25.74 6.21 -3.66
N MET A 403 25.18 5.40 -2.79
CA MET A 403 23.89 4.74 -2.99
C MET A 403 22.93 5.13 -1.89
N THR A 404 21.77 5.69 -2.26
CA THR A 404 20.71 6.06 -1.33
C THR A 404 19.51 5.13 -1.55
N LEU A 405 19.12 4.42 -0.49
CA LEU A 405 18.09 3.39 -0.53
C LEU A 405 16.96 3.72 0.43
N ALA A 406 15.74 3.53 -0.04
CA ALA A 406 14.52 3.47 0.76
C ALA A 406 13.94 2.07 0.72
N VAL A 407 13.26 1.68 1.79
CA VAL A 407 12.64 0.37 1.93
C VAL A 407 11.18 0.55 2.31
N THR A 408 10.32 -0.11 1.56
CA THR A 408 8.89 -0.25 1.88
C THR A 408 8.58 -1.73 1.88
N ASP A 409 8.19 -2.28 3.02
CA ASP A 409 8.07 -3.73 3.26
C ASP A 409 9.41 -4.44 3.00
N ASP A 410 9.47 -5.31 2.02
CA ASP A 410 10.68 -6.00 1.55
C ASP A 410 11.29 -5.37 0.28
N ARG A 411 10.64 -4.35 -0.30
CA ARG A 411 11.06 -3.70 -1.54
C ARG A 411 12.05 -2.60 -1.26
N VAL A 412 13.10 -2.58 -2.05
CA VAL A 412 14.15 -1.56 -2.01
C VAL A 412 14.06 -0.71 -3.27
N ARG A 413 14.05 0.59 -3.11
CA ARG A 413 14.20 1.56 -4.20
C ARG A 413 15.25 2.58 -3.83
N GLY A 414 15.87 3.16 -4.84
CA GLY A 414 16.88 4.17 -4.56
C GLY A 414 17.56 4.72 -5.79
N THR A 415 18.66 5.41 -5.51
CA THR A 415 19.55 5.95 -6.53
C THR A 415 20.98 5.56 -6.24
N TYR A 416 21.74 5.36 -7.31
CA TYR A 416 23.17 5.15 -7.28
C TYR A 416 23.87 6.28 -8.04
N GLN A 417 24.79 6.98 -7.40
CA GLN A 417 25.63 8.00 -8.01
C GLN A 417 27.05 7.45 -8.11
N SER A 418 27.47 7.15 -9.33
CA SER A 418 28.81 6.65 -9.60
C SER A 418 29.84 7.78 -9.51
N SER A 419 31.03 7.46 -9.04
CA SER A 419 32.21 8.34 -9.03
C SER A 419 33.38 7.81 -9.89
N THR A 420 33.16 6.66 -10.54
CA THR A 420 34.15 5.98 -11.38
C THR A 420 33.54 5.59 -12.72
N GLY A 421 34.27 5.66 -13.81
CA GLY A 421 33.82 5.34 -15.15
C GLY A 421 32.67 6.24 -15.59
N SER A 422 31.45 5.69 -15.63
CA SER A 422 30.23 6.44 -15.85
C SER A 422 29.87 7.24 -14.59
N THR A 423 29.65 8.55 -14.71
CA THR A 423 29.52 9.49 -13.57
C THR A 423 28.11 10.01 -13.34
N GLY A 424 27.11 9.34 -13.90
CA GLY A 424 25.72 9.73 -13.76
C GLY A 424 25.05 9.30 -12.44
N LYS A 425 23.77 9.63 -12.34
CA LYS A 425 22.85 9.18 -11.30
C LYS A 425 21.90 8.15 -11.90
N TYR A 426 21.75 7.00 -11.26
CA TYR A 426 21.08 5.83 -11.79
C TYR A 426 20.00 5.33 -10.84
N GLU A 427 18.97 4.70 -11.37
CA GLU A 427 17.89 4.11 -10.57
C GLU A 427 18.31 2.74 -10.02
N VAL A 428 17.86 2.46 -8.79
CA VAL A 428 18.06 1.19 -8.09
C VAL A 428 16.73 0.62 -7.69
N THR A 429 16.50 -0.67 -7.97
CA THR A 429 15.36 -1.43 -7.44
C THR A 429 15.80 -2.75 -6.86
N GLY A 430 15.02 -3.33 -5.95
CA GLY A 430 15.36 -4.64 -5.40
C GLY A 430 14.50 -5.09 -4.24
N PHE A 431 15.02 -6.08 -3.53
CA PHE A 431 14.38 -6.66 -2.35
C PHE A 431 15.40 -6.86 -1.22
N GLN A 432 14.94 -6.68 0.01
CA GLN A 432 15.63 -7.16 1.20
C GLN A 432 14.84 -8.31 1.82
N LEU A 433 15.51 -9.18 2.56
CA LEU A 433 14.80 -10.16 3.36
C LEU A 433 14.18 -9.46 4.57
N ASP A 434 12.93 -9.79 4.88
CA ASP A 434 12.22 -9.31 6.07
C ASP A 434 12.76 -9.99 7.35
N VAL A 435 14.04 -9.81 7.58
CA VAL A 435 14.78 -10.23 8.78
C VAL A 435 15.62 -9.04 9.19
N PRO A 436 15.33 -8.42 10.35
CA PRO A 436 16.08 -7.24 10.76
C PRO A 436 17.55 -7.58 10.96
N ALA A 437 18.44 -6.71 10.48
CA ALA A 437 19.86 -6.84 10.77
C ALA A 437 20.12 -6.63 12.25
N ALA A 438 20.87 -7.53 12.83
CA ALA A 438 21.33 -7.48 14.23
C ALA A 438 22.84 -7.70 14.30
N THR A 439 23.42 -7.48 15.47
CA THR A 439 24.84 -7.77 15.69
C THR A 439 25.18 -9.26 15.56
N THR A 440 24.18 -10.13 15.58
CA THR A 440 24.33 -11.60 15.48
C THR A 440 23.90 -12.16 14.14
N LEU A 441 23.11 -11.43 13.35
CA LEU A 441 22.54 -11.90 12.09
C LEU A 441 22.51 -10.75 11.07
N SER A 442 23.00 -11.00 9.86
CA SER A 442 22.96 -10.06 8.75
C SER A 442 21.60 -10.06 8.04
N GLN A 443 21.29 -8.98 7.33
CA GLN A 443 20.12 -8.84 6.47
C GLN A 443 20.51 -8.99 5.00
N PRO A 444 20.03 -10.04 4.30
CA PRO A 444 20.24 -10.19 2.87
C PRO A 444 19.54 -9.13 2.05
N VAL A 445 20.18 -8.72 0.95
CA VAL A 445 19.66 -7.76 -0.02
C VAL A 445 20.06 -8.15 -1.43
N ALA A 446 19.16 -7.91 -2.40
CA ALA A 446 19.42 -8.05 -3.82
C ALA A 446 18.94 -6.80 -4.54
N LEU A 447 19.79 -6.23 -5.39
CA LEU A 447 19.52 -4.98 -6.10
C LEU A 447 19.81 -5.13 -7.59
N ALA A 448 19.11 -4.37 -8.40
CA ALA A 448 19.33 -4.15 -9.81
C ALA A 448 19.59 -2.66 -10.06
N ILE A 449 20.53 -2.36 -10.94
CA ILE A 449 20.86 -1.01 -11.41
C ILE A 449 20.86 -1.02 -12.93
N GLU A 450 20.28 0.00 -13.53
CA GLU A 450 20.46 0.33 -14.94
C GLU A 450 21.42 1.53 -15.07
N TRP A 451 22.18 1.57 -16.15
CA TRP A 451 23.21 2.60 -16.31
C TRP A 451 22.78 3.76 -17.23
N HIS A 452 21.50 3.94 -17.40
CA HIS A 452 20.93 5.09 -18.06
C HIS A 452 20.71 6.22 -17.06
N SER A 453 21.50 7.27 -17.13
CA SER A 453 21.46 8.36 -16.14
C SER A 453 20.10 9.05 -16.11
N ILE A 454 19.55 9.17 -14.90
CA ILE A 454 18.30 9.90 -14.63
C ILE A 454 18.52 11.42 -14.52
N GLY A 455 19.77 11.89 -14.47
CA GLY A 455 20.13 13.31 -14.36
C GLY A 455 20.14 14.08 -15.69
N GLY A 456 19.83 13.42 -16.82
CA GLY A 456 19.87 14.06 -18.14
C GLY A 456 21.27 14.22 -18.73
N ASP A 457 22.24 13.48 -18.21
CA ASP A 457 23.62 13.46 -18.71
C ASP A 457 23.69 12.99 -20.18
N PRO A 458 24.72 13.36 -20.94
CA PRO A 458 24.91 12.86 -22.30
C PRO A 458 25.01 11.34 -22.33
N ALA A 459 24.42 10.73 -23.36
CA ALA A 459 24.53 9.29 -23.57
C ALA A 459 25.97 8.86 -23.75
N ASP A 460 26.36 7.82 -23.05
CA ASP A 460 27.63 7.13 -23.21
C ASP A 460 27.40 5.62 -23.45
N PRO A 461 28.43 4.82 -23.74
CA PRO A 461 28.28 3.39 -24.00
C PRO A 461 27.66 2.62 -22.83
N SER A 462 27.80 3.09 -21.59
CA SER A 462 27.22 2.43 -20.41
C SER A 462 25.70 2.47 -20.36
N TRP A 463 25.05 3.34 -21.12
CA TRP A 463 23.58 3.40 -21.23
C TRP A 463 22.92 2.07 -21.62
N ASN A 464 23.70 1.18 -22.22
CA ASN A 464 23.21 -0.14 -22.61
C ASN A 464 23.49 -1.23 -21.56
N TRP A 465 23.99 -0.87 -20.39
CA TRP A 465 24.41 -1.80 -19.37
C TRP A 465 23.40 -1.96 -18.25
N CYS A 466 23.43 -3.12 -17.61
CA CYS A 466 22.74 -3.37 -16.35
C CYS A 466 23.69 -4.00 -15.33
N SER A 467 23.43 -3.78 -14.06
CA SER A 467 24.13 -4.43 -12.96
C SER A 467 23.18 -5.11 -12.00
N GLY A 468 23.59 -6.29 -11.54
CA GLY A 468 22.97 -6.98 -10.43
C GLY A 468 23.89 -6.99 -9.23
N LEU A 469 23.32 -6.76 -8.04
CA LEU A 469 24.08 -6.80 -6.79
C LEU A 469 23.34 -7.71 -5.82
N SER A 470 24.10 -8.50 -5.06
CA SER A 470 23.53 -9.35 -4.02
C SER A 470 24.52 -9.50 -2.87
N GLY A 471 24.05 -9.41 -1.66
CA GLY A 471 24.88 -9.50 -0.47
C GLY A 471 24.08 -9.27 0.79
N GLN A 472 24.69 -8.60 1.77
CA GLN A 472 24.04 -8.42 3.05
C GLN A 472 24.51 -7.18 3.80
N MET A 473 23.61 -6.63 4.57
CA MET A 473 23.90 -5.61 5.56
C MET A 473 24.26 -6.27 6.89
N SER A 474 25.32 -5.80 7.52
CA SER A 474 25.77 -6.22 8.84
C SER A 474 25.84 -5.02 9.78
N VAL A 475 25.44 -5.24 11.02
CA VAL A 475 25.57 -4.27 12.12
C VAL A 475 26.85 -4.55 12.88
N THR A 476 27.79 -3.61 12.91
CA THR A 476 29.05 -3.76 13.63
C THR A 476 29.27 -2.63 14.62
N PRO A 477 30.14 -2.80 15.65
CA PRO A 477 30.47 -1.72 16.57
C PRO A 477 31.11 -0.49 15.88
N ALA A 478 31.72 -0.68 14.70
CA ALA A 478 32.34 0.39 13.92
C ALA A 478 31.35 1.07 12.94
N GLY A 479 30.08 0.69 12.97
CA GLY A 479 29.04 1.18 12.08
C GLY A 479 28.45 0.08 11.20
N ASP A 480 27.37 0.41 10.52
CA ASP A 480 26.70 -0.53 9.61
C ASP A 480 27.48 -0.66 8.30
N ARG A 481 27.61 -1.88 7.82
CA ARG A 481 28.28 -2.22 6.57
C ARG A 481 27.33 -2.93 5.63
N LEU A 482 27.45 -2.63 4.33
CA LEU A 482 26.73 -3.32 3.26
C LEU A 482 27.78 -3.90 2.29
N GLU A 483 27.86 -5.21 2.23
CA GLU A 483 28.80 -5.93 1.36
C GLU A 483 28.03 -6.62 0.25
N LEU A 484 28.36 -6.30 -1.01
CA LEU A 484 27.65 -6.75 -2.19
C LEU A 484 28.61 -7.40 -3.18
N SER A 485 28.25 -8.58 -3.67
CA SER A 485 28.80 -9.10 -4.93
C SER A 485 28.09 -8.37 -6.07
N HIS A 486 28.83 -7.89 -7.01
CA HIS A 486 28.38 -7.06 -8.13
C HIS A 486 28.67 -7.78 -9.44
N LEU A 487 27.65 -7.94 -10.28
CA LEU A 487 27.79 -8.38 -11.67
C LEU A 487 27.41 -7.21 -12.59
N LEU A 488 28.34 -6.78 -13.42
CA LEU A 488 28.13 -5.79 -14.47
C LEU A 488 27.99 -6.50 -15.82
N VAL A 489 26.92 -6.26 -16.54
CA VAL A 489 26.73 -6.73 -17.92
C VAL A 489 27.00 -5.60 -18.87
N ALA A 490 28.17 -5.64 -19.49
CA ALA A 490 28.62 -4.70 -20.53
C ALA A 490 28.23 -5.26 -21.90
N SER A 491 27.11 -4.77 -22.46
CA SER A 491 26.60 -5.16 -23.79
C SER A 491 27.15 -4.29 -24.92
N SER A 492 27.90 -3.25 -24.61
CA SER A 492 28.60 -2.33 -25.53
C SER A 492 30.02 -2.13 -25.07
N ASP A 493 30.91 -1.78 -26.01
CA ASP A 493 32.33 -1.54 -25.71
C ASP A 493 32.51 -0.26 -24.87
N PHE A 494 33.45 -0.31 -23.96
CA PHE A 494 33.85 0.82 -23.13
C PHE A 494 35.41 0.83 -23.00
N PRO A 495 36.05 1.98 -23.11
CA PRO A 495 37.53 2.05 -23.18
C PRO A 495 38.28 1.43 -22.00
N GLU A 496 37.66 1.41 -20.83
CA GLU A 496 38.25 0.89 -19.59
C GLU A 496 37.98 -0.59 -19.34
N LEU A 497 37.15 -1.23 -20.18
CA LEU A 497 36.85 -2.65 -20.11
C LEU A 497 37.61 -3.43 -21.17
N ALA A 498 37.92 -4.70 -20.87
CA ALA A 498 38.61 -5.59 -21.80
C ALA A 498 37.74 -6.00 -23.02
N GLY A 499 36.46 -5.63 -23.05
CA GLY A 499 35.49 -5.89 -24.09
C GLY A 499 34.09 -6.10 -23.51
N GLN A 500 33.13 -6.47 -24.36
CA GLN A 500 31.78 -6.84 -23.93
C GLN A 500 31.81 -8.11 -23.10
N GLY A 501 30.96 -8.21 -22.09
CA GLY A 501 30.89 -9.39 -21.25
C GLY A 501 30.24 -9.14 -19.90
N THR A 502 30.33 -10.15 -19.04
CA THR A 502 29.87 -10.05 -17.65
C THR A 502 31.07 -10.01 -16.72
N TYR A 503 31.17 -8.93 -15.96
CA TYR A 503 32.25 -8.66 -15.03
C TYR A 503 31.74 -8.85 -13.60
N ILE A 504 32.60 -9.37 -12.72
CA ILE A 504 32.29 -9.54 -11.30
C ILE A 504 33.24 -8.70 -10.45
N ASP A 505 32.67 -8.07 -9.43
CA ASP A 505 33.42 -7.30 -8.43
C ASP A 505 32.78 -7.47 -7.05
N LYS A 506 33.49 -7.05 -6.01
CA LYS A 506 32.98 -6.95 -4.64
C LYS A 506 32.99 -5.50 -4.21
N LEU A 507 31.84 -5.00 -3.81
CA LEU A 507 31.67 -3.63 -3.34
C LEU A 507 31.35 -3.63 -1.84
N SER A 508 32.11 -2.84 -1.09
CA SER A 508 31.93 -2.62 0.33
C SER A 508 31.48 -1.20 0.57
N TYR A 509 30.39 -1.04 1.32
CA TYR A 509 29.81 0.25 1.64
C TYR A 509 29.76 0.45 3.15
N GLN A 510 29.90 1.69 3.58
CA GLN A 510 29.65 2.14 4.93
C GLN A 510 28.42 3.05 4.93
N ARG A 511 27.57 2.92 5.94
CA ARG A 511 26.47 3.85 6.13
C ARG A 511 26.99 5.21 6.53
N VAL A 512 26.62 6.25 5.76
CA VAL A 512 27.05 7.63 6.02
C VAL A 512 25.92 8.47 6.59
N ASP A 513 24.66 8.12 6.33
CA ASP A 513 23.51 8.79 6.88
C ASP A 513 22.26 7.90 6.88
N THR A 514 21.29 8.23 7.73
CA THR A 514 19.94 7.66 7.70
C THR A 514 19.03 8.68 7.02
N VAL A 515 18.79 8.47 5.74
CA VAL A 515 17.92 9.35 4.95
C VAL A 515 16.46 9.03 5.26
N ALA A 516 15.62 10.04 5.40
CA ALA A 516 14.18 9.88 5.35
C ALA A 516 13.75 9.47 3.93
N LEU A 517 12.67 8.71 3.81
CA LEU A 517 12.06 8.29 2.53
C LEU A 517 11.83 9.47 1.57
N ASP A 518 11.62 10.66 2.12
CA ASP A 518 11.27 11.89 1.40
C ASP A 518 12.44 12.54 0.65
N ASP A 519 13.68 12.09 0.88
CA ASP A 519 14.88 12.63 0.22
C ASP A 519 15.27 11.85 -1.05
N LEU A 520 14.49 10.85 -1.44
CA LEU A 520 14.72 10.16 -2.71
C LEU A 520 14.10 10.97 -3.85
N ASP A 521 14.97 11.67 -4.57
CA ASP A 521 14.66 12.44 -5.79
C ASP A 521 14.29 11.50 -6.98
N VAL A 522 13.45 10.51 -6.72
CA VAL A 522 12.89 9.59 -7.70
C VAL A 522 11.37 9.78 -7.70
N ALA A 523 10.93 10.75 -8.48
CA ALA A 523 9.50 10.92 -8.73
C ALA A 523 8.93 9.60 -9.29
N PRO A 524 7.77 9.12 -8.80
CA PRO A 524 7.11 7.98 -9.40
C PRO A 524 6.79 8.32 -10.86
N LEU A 525 7.41 7.60 -11.79
CA LEU A 525 7.14 7.75 -13.21
C LEU A 525 5.99 6.86 -13.62
N ALA A 526 5.12 7.38 -14.47
CA ALA A 526 4.15 6.55 -15.15
C ALA A 526 4.89 5.66 -16.17
N PHE A 527 4.89 4.35 -15.93
CA PHE A 527 5.41 3.36 -16.84
C PHE A 527 4.25 2.72 -17.61
N SER A 528 4.41 2.61 -18.92
CA SER A 528 3.45 1.90 -19.79
C SER A 528 4.10 0.64 -20.36
N PRO A 529 3.35 -0.45 -20.52
CA PRO A 529 3.84 -1.63 -21.20
C PRO A 529 4.30 -1.27 -22.62
N ILE A 530 5.44 -1.80 -23.01
CA ILE A 530 5.99 -1.65 -24.36
C ILE A 530 6.20 -3.01 -25.01
N GLU A 531 6.22 -3.02 -26.34
CA GLU A 531 6.69 -4.18 -27.09
C GLU A 531 8.21 -4.26 -26.98
N ASP A 532 8.70 -5.33 -26.40
CA ASP A 532 10.12 -5.62 -26.25
C ASP A 532 10.40 -7.10 -26.48
N VAL A 533 11.59 -7.40 -26.98
CA VAL A 533 12.00 -8.79 -27.25
C VAL A 533 12.17 -9.61 -25.98
N LEU A 534 12.28 -9.00 -24.81
CA LEU A 534 12.33 -9.69 -23.52
C LEU A 534 10.94 -10.15 -23.04
N ASN A 535 9.85 -9.54 -23.53
CA ASN A 535 8.48 -9.91 -23.15
C ASN A 535 8.17 -11.37 -23.44
N GLY A 536 7.49 -12.04 -22.51
CA GLY A 536 6.97 -13.39 -22.69
C GLY A 536 7.48 -14.39 -21.65
N THR A 537 7.27 -15.67 -21.95
CA THR A 537 7.61 -16.78 -21.08
C THR A 537 8.91 -17.44 -21.52
N TRP A 538 9.81 -17.61 -20.58
CA TRP A 538 11.12 -18.21 -20.74
C TRP A 538 11.21 -19.47 -19.86
N VAL A 539 11.76 -20.54 -20.41
CA VAL A 539 11.86 -21.84 -19.72
C VAL A 539 13.31 -22.25 -19.59
N ALA A 540 13.73 -22.58 -18.38
CA ALA A 540 15.06 -23.11 -18.09
C ALA A 540 15.09 -24.64 -18.23
N ASP A 541 16.29 -25.18 -18.45
CA ASP A 541 16.50 -26.64 -18.58
C ASP A 541 16.12 -27.41 -17.30
N ASN A 542 16.10 -26.76 -16.15
CA ASN A 542 15.65 -27.34 -14.86
C ASN A 542 14.14 -27.22 -14.62
N GLY A 543 13.37 -26.75 -15.61
CA GLY A 543 11.91 -26.61 -15.54
C GLY A 543 11.40 -25.33 -14.88
N ALA A 544 12.29 -24.44 -14.40
CA ALA A 544 11.87 -23.12 -13.94
C ALA A 544 11.34 -22.30 -15.11
N THR A 545 10.29 -21.51 -14.87
CA THR A 545 9.73 -20.61 -15.87
C THR A 545 9.80 -19.17 -15.38
N LEU A 546 10.17 -18.27 -16.28
CA LEU A 546 10.29 -16.84 -16.03
C LEU A 546 9.36 -16.11 -16.99
N GLU A 547 8.30 -15.49 -16.48
CA GLU A 547 7.38 -14.66 -17.25
C GLU A 547 7.75 -13.20 -17.04
N LEU A 548 8.04 -12.48 -18.13
CA LEU A 548 8.55 -11.11 -18.09
C LEU A 548 7.70 -10.17 -18.93
N ARG A 549 7.57 -8.93 -18.44
CA ARG A 549 6.99 -7.79 -19.14
C ARG A 549 7.86 -6.55 -18.94
N VAL A 550 8.07 -5.82 -20.03
CA VAL A 550 8.87 -4.59 -20.05
C VAL A 550 7.94 -3.39 -20.13
N HIS A 551 8.26 -2.40 -19.31
CA HIS A 551 7.55 -1.12 -19.22
C HIS A 551 8.55 0.00 -19.42
N ALA A 552 8.17 1.06 -20.10
CA ALA A 552 9.01 2.25 -20.24
C ALA A 552 8.19 3.51 -19.98
N SER A 553 8.86 4.55 -19.45
CA SER A 553 8.27 5.88 -19.39
C SER A 553 8.63 6.66 -20.66
N GLY A 554 7.77 7.56 -21.11
CA GLY A 554 8.03 8.41 -22.26
C GLY A 554 9.24 9.36 -22.09
N GLN A 555 9.72 9.53 -20.87
CA GLN A 555 10.83 10.41 -20.52
C GLN A 555 12.15 9.65 -20.27
N ARG A 556 12.08 8.34 -20.01
CA ARG A 556 13.27 7.51 -19.72
C ARG A 556 13.40 6.40 -20.77
N ARG A 557 14.63 6.20 -21.26
CA ARG A 557 14.94 5.27 -22.35
C ARG A 557 15.44 3.92 -21.86
N PHE A 558 15.12 3.53 -20.63
CA PHE A 558 15.36 2.18 -20.11
C PHE A 558 14.04 1.48 -19.81
N GLY A 559 14.06 0.17 -19.80
CA GLY A 559 12.91 -0.67 -19.51
C GLY A 559 12.89 -1.10 -18.06
N HIS A 560 11.78 -0.82 -17.39
CA HIS A 560 11.44 -1.47 -16.13
C HIS A 560 10.89 -2.86 -16.42
N VAL A 561 11.41 -3.89 -15.77
CA VAL A 561 10.97 -5.27 -15.96
C VAL A 561 10.19 -5.74 -14.75
N SER A 562 9.02 -6.28 -14.99
CA SER A 562 8.23 -6.99 -13.99
C SER A 562 7.93 -8.41 -14.43
N GLY A 563 7.68 -9.31 -13.49
CA GLY A 563 7.38 -10.68 -13.86
C GLY A 563 7.27 -11.64 -12.69
N THR A 564 7.23 -12.93 -13.03
CA THR A 564 7.17 -14.03 -12.06
C THR A 564 8.17 -15.10 -12.42
N LEU A 565 8.98 -15.52 -11.47
CA LEU A 565 9.79 -16.72 -11.54
C LEU A 565 9.04 -17.86 -10.86
N SER A 566 8.61 -18.85 -11.64
CA SER A 566 7.93 -20.05 -11.15
C SER A 566 8.90 -21.22 -11.12
N THR A 567 8.95 -21.89 -9.97
CA THR A 567 9.72 -23.10 -9.72
C THR A 567 8.79 -24.17 -9.15
N PRO A 568 9.20 -25.42 -9.03
CA PRO A 568 8.41 -26.46 -8.35
C PRO A 568 8.02 -26.10 -6.91
N ALA A 569 8.74 -25.16 -6.28
CA ALA A 569 8.45 -24.67 -4.94
C ALA A 569 7.42 -23.51 -4.89
N GLY A 570 6.96 -23.02 -6.04
CA GLY A 570 6.00 -21.91 -6.17
C GLY A 570 6.49 -20.76 -7.05
N GLY A 571 5.62 -19.78 -7.25
CA GLY A 571 5.91 -18.55 -7.99
C GLY A 571 6.39 -17.45 -7.05
N VAL A 572 7.37 -16.65 -7.49
CA VAL A 572 7.91 -15.50 -6.78
C VAL A 572 8.00 -14.30 -7.71
N GLU A 573 7.81 -13.12 -7.15
CA GLU A 573 7.87 -11.87 -7.88
C GLU A 573 9.27 -11.56 -8.38
N VAL A 574 9.34 -10.94 -9.57
CA VAL A 574 10.55 -10.45 -10.21
C VAL A 574 10.38 -8.98 -10.58
N SER A 575 11.39 -8.16 -10.26
CA SER A 575 11.45 -6.75 -10.65
C SER A 575 12.88 -6.40 -11.05
N GLY A 576 13.06 -5.47 -12.00
CA GLY A 576 14.39 -5.05 -12.42
C GLY A 576 14.40 -4.18 -13.66
N PHE A 577 15.48 -4.26 -14.42
CA PHE A 577 15.74 -3.40 -15.57
C PHE A 577 16.26 -4.17 -16.79
N THR A 578 16.05 -3.59 -17.98
CA THR A 578 16.63 -4.03 -19.24
C THR A 578 16.91 -2.84 -20.15
N ASP A 579 17.91 -2.99 -21.02
CA ASP A 579 18.18 -2.02 -22.07
C ASP A 579 17.17 -2.14 -23.23
N VAL A 580 16.24 -1.21 -23.31
CA VAL A 580 15.24 -1.14 -24.40
C VAL A 580 15.82 -0.56 -25.71
N ASN A 581 17.08 -0.13 -25.71
CA ASN A 581 17.73 0.49 -26.86
C ASN A 581 18.63 -0.49 -27.64
N ALA A 582 18.83 -1.70 -27.14
CA ALA A 582 19.77 -2.67 -27.70
C ALA A 582 19.58 -2.89 -29.22
N ILE A 583 18.34 -3.07 -29.68
CA ILE A 583 18.03 -3.24 -31.11
C ILE A 583 18.32 -1.98 -31.90
N ALA A 584 17.91 -0.81 -31.41
CA ALA A 584 18.16 0.48 -32.07
C ALA A 584 19.65 0.79 -32.13
N SER A 585 20.42 0.39 -31.15
CA SER A 585 21.88 0.51 -31.07
C SER A 585 22.61 -0.60 -31.84
N LYS A 586 21.89 -1.52 -32.47
CA LYS A 586 22.44 -2.66 -33.24
C LYS A 586 23.37 -3.56 -32.42
N LEU A 587 23.08 -3.73 -31.15
CA LEU A 587 23.84 -4.62 -30.27
C LEU A 587 23.45 -6.09 -30.55
N ALA A 588 24.34 -7.01 -30.25
CA ALA A 588 24.07 -8.44 -30.30
C ALA A 588 23.36 -8.94 -29.04
N LEU A 589 23.54 -8.23 -27.95
CA LEU A 589 23.06 -8.58 -26.60
C LEU A 589 22.22 -7.43 -26.03
N GLN A 590 21.13 -7.78 -25.37
CA GLN A 590 20.35 -6.89 -24.52
C GLN A 590 20.66 -7.22 -23.07
N SER A 591 21.15 -6.24 -22.30
CA SER A 591 21.46 -6.42 -20.88
C SER A 591 20.18 -6.51 -20.05
N VAL A 592 20.20 -7.37 -19.03
CA VAL A 592 19.07 -7.61 -18.14
C VAL A 592 19.57 -7.77 -16.71
N SER A 593 18.97 -7.06 -15.78
CA SER A 593 19.18 -7.24 -14.35
C SER A 593 17.86 -7.30 -13.62
N LEU A 594 17.60 -8.39 -12.92
CA LEU A 594 16.36 -8.67 -12.21
C LEU A 594 16.66 -8.98 -10.75
N THR A 595 15.71 -8.70 -9.89
CA THR A 595 15.72 -9.13 -8.50
C THR A 595 14.50 -9.98 -8.20
N VAL A 596 14.67 -10.95 -7.32
CA VAL A 596 13.63 -11.92 -6.97
C VAL A 596 13.29 -11.74 -5.50
N ALA A 597 12.03 -11.55 -5.21
CA ALA A 597 11.48 -11.50 -3.87
C ALA A 597 11.70 -12.83 -3.13
N LYS A 598 11.47 -12.78 -1.82
CA LYS A 598 11.59 -13.91 -0.89
C LYS A 598 11.12 -15.23 -1.49
N THR A 599 12.04 -16.18 -1.63
CA THR A 599 11.71 -17.59 -1.77
C THR A 599 11.48 -18.18 -0.38
N GLN A 600 10.82 -19.33 -0.27
CA GLN A 600 10.58 -20.02 1.02
C GLN A 600 11.86 -20.27 1.87
N ALA A 601 13.04 -20.05 1.30
CA ALA A 601 14.35 -20.44 1.85
C ALA A 601 15.12 -19.29 2.53
N SER A 602 14.48 -18.25 3.05
CA SER A 602 15.18 -17.16 3.77
C SER A 602 16.30 -16.48 2.94
N SER A 603 16.11 -16.30 1.65
CA SER A 603 17.08 -15.71 0.73
C SER A 603 16.44 -14.73 -0.23
N VAL A 604 17.27 -13.83 -0.77
CA VAL A 604 16.95 -12.94 -1.89
C VAL A 604 17.94 -13.16 -3.02
N SER A 605 17.54 -12.93 -4.26
CA SER A 605 18.42 -13.19 -5.40
C SER A 605 18.41 -12.02 -6.39
N SER A 606 19.58 -11.69 -6.93
CA SER A 606 19.73 -10.91 -8.14
C SER A 606 20.04 -11.84 -9.31
N LEU A 607 19.35 -11.66 -10.44
CA LEU A 607 19.55 -12.37 -11.69
C LEU A 607 20.07 -11.36 -12.70
N CYS A 608 21.32 -11.48 -13.13
CA CYS A 608 21.94 -10.51 -14.03
C CYS A 608 22.61 -11.21 -15.20
N GLY A 609 22.40 -10.70 -16.41
CA GLY A 609 22.94 -11.31 -17.62
C GLY A 609 22.44 -10.64 -18.89
N SER A 610 22.31 -11.40 -19.97
CA SER A 610 21.91 -10.86 -21.26
C SER A 610 21.00 -11.77 -22.07
N LEU A 611 20.15 -11.16 -22.85
CA LEU A 611 19.39 -11.80 -23.92
C LEU A 611 20.22 -11.75 -25.21
N ASP A 612 20.55 -12.91 -25.76
CA ASP A 612 21.07 -13.03 -27.13
C ASP A 612 19.93 -12.73 -28.12
N LEU A 613 20.05 -11.63 -28.83
CA LEU A 613 19.02 -11.14 -29.73
C LEU A 613 18.91 -11.98 -31.01
N GLN A 614 19.95 -12.76 -31.38
CA GLN A 614 19.93 -13.65 -32.54
C GLN A 614 19.45 -15.05 -32.16
N GLY A 615 19.93 -15.57 -31.02
CA GLY A 615 19.64 -16.92 -30.56
C GLY A 615 18.39 -17.06 -29.74
N GLU A 616 17.73 -15.95 -29.37
CA GLU A 616 16.58 -15.93 -28.44
C GLU A 616 16.83 -16.74 -27.16
N VAL A 617 18.00 -16.54 -26.60
CA VAL A 617 18.45 -17.21 -25.37
C VAL A 617 18.76 -16.17 -24.31
N LEU A 618 18.09 -16.30 -23.16
CA LEU A 618 18.32 -15.45 -22.01
C LEU A 618 19.28 -16.19 -21.04
N ASN A 619 20.49 -15.67 -20.91
CA ASN A 619 21.53 -16.21 -20.04
C ASN A 619 21.61 -15.32 -18.79
N LEU A 620 21.31 -15.87 -17.62
CA LEU A 620 21.32 -15.16 -16.36
C LEU A 620 22.23 -15.85 -15.35
N PHE A 621 23.02 -15.06 -14.64
CA PHE A 621 23.71 -15.49 -13.43
C PHE A 621 22.84 -15.09 -12.23
N SER A 622 22.47 -16.04 -11.40
CA SER A 622 21.80 -15.76 -10.14
C SER A 622 22.82 -15.62 -9.02
N MET A 623 22.74 -14.53 -8.29
CA MET A 623 23.45 -14.34 -7.03
C MET A 623 22.43 -14.40 -5.90
N THR A 624 22.47 -15.45 -5.11
CA THR A 624 21.53 -15.67 -4.01
C THR A 624 22.20 -15.44 -2.68
N SER A 625 21.66 -14.53 -1.87
CA SER A 625 22.18 -14.19 -0.55
C SER A 625 21.23 -14.64 0.55
N CYS A 626 21.80 -15.26 1.59
CA CYS A 626 21.11 -15.75 2.78
C CYS A 626 21.61 -14.99 4.01
N ALA A 627 20.77 -14.91 5.05
CA ALA A 627 21.19 -14.36 6.33
C ALA A 627 22.31 -15.21 6.94
N THR A 628 23.41 -14.58 7.34
CA THR A 628 24.56 -15.25 7.94
C THR A 628 25.00 -14.54 9.22
N THR A 629 25.71 -15.28 10.07
CA THR A 629 26.44 -14.66 11.19
C THR A 629 27.72 -13.99 10.70
N LEU A 630 28.26 -13.05 11.47
CA LEU A 630 29.50 -12.36 11.13
C LEU A 630 30.68 -13.32 10.88
N GLN A 631 30.69 -14.49 11.55
CA GLN A 631 31.72 -15.51 11.41
C GLN A 631 31.60 -16.32 10.10
N ARG A 632 30.46 -16.24 9.43
CA ARG A 632 30.17 -16.98 8.19
C ARG A 632 29.85 -16.07 7.01
N SER A 633 30.20 -14.79 7.10
CA SER A 633 29.89 -13.81 6.05
C SER A 633 30.47 -14.15 4.67
N TYR A 634 31.54 -14.94 4.61
CA TYR A 634 32.14 -15.43 3.35
C TYR A 634 31.25 -16.44 2.59
N LEU A 635 30.21 -17.00 3.23
CA LEU A 635 29.23 -17.90 2.60
C LEU A 635 27.93 -17.17 2.23
N ALA A 636 27.91 -15.84 2.30
CA ALA A 636 26.69 -15.04 2.19
C ALA A 636 26.02 -15.12 0.81
N THR A 637 26.80 -15.22 -0.27
CA THR A 637 26.26 -15.18 -1.63
C THR A 637 26.73 -16.38 -2.45
N GLN A 638 25.75 -17.10 -3.00
CA GLN A 638 25.97 -18.21 -3.94
C GLN A 638 25.73 -17.72 -5.37
N VAL A 639 26.57 -18.13 -6.31
CA VAL A 639 26.42 -17.81 -7.73
C VAL A 639 26.09 -19.07 -8.52
N ALA A 640 25.10 -18.98 -9.41
CA ALA A 640 24.74 -20.05 -10.35
C ALA A 640 24.39 -19.45 -11.71
N ALA A 641 24.64 -20.19 -12.80
CA ALA A 641 24.24 -19.78 -14.14
C ALA A 641 22.99 -20.54 -14.56
N THR A 642 22.04 -19.83 -15.16
CA THR A 642 20.80 -20.42 -15.68
C THR A 642 20.56 -19.90 -17.10
N ARG A 643 20.30 -20.81 -17.99
CA ARG A 643 19.97 -20.54 -19.38
C ARG A 643 18.48 -20.76 -19.59
N PHE A 644 17.79 -19.74 -20.12
CA PHE A 644 16.39 -19.80 -20.45
C PHE A 644 16.19 -19.73 -21.98
N LYS A 645 15.24 -20.47 -22.48
CA LYS A 645 14.80 -20.43 -23.88
C LYS A 645 13.38 -19.92 -23.93
N ARG A 646 13.05 -19.20 -25.00
CA ARG A 646 11.70 -18.70 -25.20
C ARG A 646 10.72 -19.85 -25.35
N ASN A 647 9.65 -19.85 -24.55
CA ASN A 647 8.53 -20.77 -24.74
C ASN A 647 7.64 -20.24 -25.86
N ARG A 648 7.82 -20.75 -27.08
CA ARG A 648 6.90 -20.49 -28.18
C ARG A 648 5.75 -21.49 -28.09
N PRO A 649 4.46 -21.06 -28.05
CA PRO A 649 3.36 -21.99 -28.24
C PRO A 649 3.58 -22.74 -29.56
N ALA A 650 3.39 -24.07 -29.54
CA ALA A 650 3.51 -24.89 -30.74
C ALA A 650 2.66 -24.25 -31.85
N ALA A 651 3.29 -23.93 -32.97
CA ALA A 651 2.57 -23.37 -34.11
C ALA A 651 1.42 -24.34 -34.42
N LEU A 652 0.18 -23.83 -34.42
CA LEU A 652 -0.96 -24.58 -34.91
C LEU A 652 -0.62 -24.98 -36.34
N THR A 653 -0.34 -26.26 -36.53
CA THR A 653 -0.16 -26.85 -37.86
C THR A 653 -1.45 -26.58 -38.59
N THR A 654 -1.42 -25.59 -39.47
CA THR A 654 -2.51 -25.34 -40.40
C THR A 654 -2.65 -26.63 -41.24
N TRP A 655 -3.69 -27.37 -40.98
CA TRP A 655 -4.13 -28.43 -41.87
C TRP A 655 -4.47 -27.79 -43.21
N SER A 656 -3.54 -27.87 -44.19
CA SER A 656 -3.84 -27.65 -45.59
C SER A 656 -4.76 -28.79 -46.04
N ARG A 657 -6.04 -28.49 -46.22
CA ARG A 657 -6.93 -29.39 -46.95
C ARG A 657 -6.41 -29.54 -48.38
N PRO A 658 -6.25 -30.75 -48.91
CA PRO A 658 -5.96 -30.91 -50.31
C PRO A 658 -7.16 -30.43 -51.15
N TRP A 659 -6.91 -29.53 -52.07
CA TRP A 659 -7.88 -29.18 -53.11
C TRP A 659 -8.05 -30.39 -54.01
N ASN A 660 -9.21 -31.05 -53.96
CA ASN A 660 -9.63 -31.92 -55.06
C ASN A 660 -9.96 -31.07 -56.27
N LYS A 661 -9.27 -31.32 -57.36
CA LYS A 661 -9.66 -30.91 -58.71
C LYS A 661 -10.77 -31.86 -59.16
N GLU A 662 -11.93 -31.34 -59.49
CA GLU A 662 -12.76 -31.69 -60.65
C GLU A 662 -13.54 -30.45 -61.05
#